data_41564919b807330e5f409e1e39fb6c79
#
_entry.id   41564919b807330e5f409e1e39fb6c79
#
_cell.length_a   1.000
_cell.length_b   1.000
_cell.length_c   1.000
_cell.angle_alpha   90.00
_cell.angle_beta   90.00
_cell.angle_gamma   90.00
#
_symmetry.space_group_name_H-M   'P 1'
#
loop_
_entity.id
_entity.type
_entity.pdbx_description
1 polymer ?
#
loop_
_entity_poly.entity_id
_entity_poly.type
_entity_poly.pdbx_seq_one_letter_code
_entity_poly.pdbx_strand_id
1 'polypeptide(L)'
;MNTGRTAVVLLCIALAPAPLPYRDPNLPIADRVRDLLGRMTLEEKFWQLFMIPGDLDDPANDYSHGIFGLQISVAKRGAQPHPDDGLAAPAAARAHAERINAIQRFFVERTRLGIPIIPFDEAVHGLAREGATMFPQAIALAATWDPALVGRVAGAIANETITRGVRQVLSPVVNIADDVRWGRVEETYGEDPYLASIMGSAFIEAFERAGIVTTPKHFVANAGEGGRDSYPIDHSERLLAERFFPPFEAAVRQAGARSIMTAYNSVDGSPATQNHWLLTDVLKGRWGFGGFAISDASATGGATVLHMTEPDTATAAKHALEAGLDVVFQSSFDQHRPYLDAFRRGLIADAVIDAAIARVLRVKFELGLFEHPYVDPDAAASSNGSAGHRALARDAARASIVLLENDRNVLPLEGTLKSVAVIGTDAVEARLGGYSGPGFAKVSILDAVRAKLGPSADVQYAPGPGRVSRDVVVVPAERFSSVSNGRIVQGLSGEYFDNNRLEGQPRLVRTDPRIDFRWTLNSPGRGIPFDWYSARWTGSLTAPPEGVRRIGLEGNDGYRLYLDGRLTIDNWKKQSYGTHLADVVLEPGTSHDLRLEYFESTGNARLKLVWDAGVSDDWRSQIASAVSLAERSQVAIVVAGLEEGEFRDRAFLGLPGHQEALIQAIAAAGKPVVVVLVGGSAITISPWLDRADAVIDAWYPGEEGGDAVVDVLFGEYNPAGRLPITFPVAEGQLPLYYNHKPTGRGDDYLDLTGQPLFPFGFGLSYTTFAYSGLRIEPGEMPASGKTIVRCTVKNTGARGGDEVVQLYVRDVLASVARPVMELKGFRRVHLDAGEETQLAFELGPEQLRMLDRDMRWVVEPGTFRVMIGRSSKDIRLRGEVTVR
;
A
#
# COMPACT_ATOMS: atom_id res chain seq x y z
N MET A 1 -84.03 38.68 30.26
CA MET A 1 -82.62 39.06 30.54
C MET A 1 -81.81 37.86 30.24
N ASN A 2 -81.17 37.87 29.09
CA ASN A 2 -80.39 36.70 28.68
C ASN A 2 -78.91 37.14 28.52
N THR A 3 -78.09 36.74 29.45
CA THR A 3 -76.69 37.10 29.46
C THR A 3 -75.90 36.02 28.65
N GLY A 4 -75.48 36.40 27.43
CA GLY A 4 -74.62 35.63 26.60
C GLY A 4 -73.15 35.66 27.18
N ARG A 5 -72.57 34.51 27.44
CA ARG A 5 -71.17 34.35 27.75
C ARG A 5 -70.43 34.01 26.44
N THR A 6 -69.60 34.93 25.98
CA THR A 6 -68.68 34.76 24.85
C THR A 6 -67.42 34.01 25.38
N ALA A 7 -67.25 32.75 24.98
CA ALA A 7 -66.00 32.01 25.24
C ALA A 7 -64.93 32.42 24.22
N VAL A 8 -63.85 33.06 24.68
CA VAL A 8 -62.64 33.30 23.87
C VAL A 8 -61.79 32.04 23.88
N VAL A 9 -61.74 31.34 22.73
CA VAL A 9 -60.81 30.24 22.53
C VAL A 9 -59.43 30.82 22.17
N LEU A 10 -58.49 30.82 23.10
CA LEU A 10 -57.09 31.10 22.77
C LEU A 10 -56.50 29.88 22.00
N LEU A 11 -56.28 30.06 20.70
CA LEU A 11 -55.52 29.13 19.89
C LEU A 11 -54.03 29.31 20.18
N CYS A 12 -53.44 28.49 21.08
CA CYS A 12 -51.98 28.37 21.22
C CYS A 12 -51.43 27.70 19.96
N ILE A 13 -50.96 28.48 19.00
CA ILE A 13 -50.14 28.01 17.92
C ILE A 13 -48.76 27.77 18.55
N ALA A 14 -48.43 26.48 18.82
CA ALA A 14 -47.09 26.07 19.12
C ALA A 14 -46.22 26.29 17.88
N LEU A 15 -45.53 27.41 17.83
CA LEU A 15 -44.47 27.61 16.85
C LEU A 15 -43.48 26.45 17.03
N ALA A 16 -43.33 25.60 16.03
CA ALA A 16 -42.24 24.63 15.99
C ALA A 16 -40.93 25.42 16.19
N PRO A 17 -40.01 24.98 17.05
CA PRO A 17 -38.75 25.66 17.25
C PRO A 17 -38.07 25.83 15.90
N ALA A 18 -37.57 27.01 15.60
CA ALA A 18 -36.79 27.25 14.38
C ALA A 18 -35.67 26.20 14.27
N PRO A 19 -35.46 25.64 13.09
CA PRO A 19 -34.39 24.65 12.90
C PRO A 19 -33.06 25.27 13.34
N LEU A 20 -32.23 24.41 13.97
CA LEU A 20 -30.89 24.87 14.43
C LEU A 20 -30.11 25.36 13.21
N PRO A 21 -29.41 26.51 13.27
CA PRO A 21 -28.72 27.07 12.10
C PRO A 21 -27.78 26.11 11.37
N TYR A 22 -27.05 25.28 12.11
CA TYR A 22 -26.15 24.30 11.47
C TYR A 22 -26.89 23.21 10.63
N ARG A 23 -28.20 23.01 10.87
CA ARG A 23 -29.06 22.07 10.12
C ARG A 23 -29.75 22.69 8.91
N ASP A 24 -29.65 24.00 8.72
CA ASP A 24 -30.21 24.68 7.56
C ASP A 24 -29.24 24.59 6.37
N PRO A 25 -29.56 23.83 5.31
CA PRO A 25 -28.70 23.67 4.15
C PRO A 25 -28.56 24.96 3.31
N ASN A 26 -29.42 25.96 3.52
CA ASN A 26 -29.34 27.22 2.80
C ASN A 26 -28.34 28.21 3.39
N LEU A 27 -27.85 27.97 4.61
CA LEU A 27 -26.82 28.78 5.22
C LEU A 27 -25.42 28.43 4.69
N PRO A 28 -24.54 29.44 4.57
CA PRO A 28 -23.14 29.19 4.23
C PRO A 28 -22.49 28.19 5.18
N ILE A 29 -21.67 27.28 4.65
CA ILE A 29 -20.99 26.23 5.44
C ILE A 29 -20.22 26.85 6.62
N ALA A 30 -19.55 28.00 6.42
CA ALA A 30 -18.80 28.67 7.47
C ALA A 30 -19.69 29.09 8.66
N ASP A 31 -20.93 29.47 8.42
CA ASP A 31 -21.88 29.86 9.46
C ASP A 31 -22.43 28.63 10.19
N ARG A 32 -22.69 27.57 9.44
CA ARG A 32 -23.08 26.26 9.99
C ARG A 32 -22.01 25.68 10.89
N VAL A 33 -20.73 25.71 10.46
CA VAL A 33 -19.56 25.28 11.26
C VAL A 33 -19.48 26.09 12.54
N ARG A 34 -19.58 27.42 12.46
CA ARG A 34 -19.50 28.29 13.62
C ARG A 34 -20.63 28.01 14.65
N ASP A 35 -21.86 27.85 14.17
CA ASP A 35 -22.99 27.54 15.04
C ASP A 35 -22.83 26.17 15.72
N LEU A 36 -22.45 25.12 14.96
CA LEU A 36 -22.28 23.79 15.51
C LEU A 36 -21.13 23.74 16.51
N LEU A 37 -19.98 24.32 16.16
CA LEU A 37 -18.80 24.38 17.03
C LEU A 37 -19.10 25.05 18.38
N GLY A 38 -19.86 26.14 18.38
CA GLY A 38 -20.29 26.84 19.60
C GLY A 38 -21.25 26.06 20.49
N ARG A 39 -21.81 24.94 19.99
CA ARG A 39 -22.73 24.06 20.76
C ARG A 39 -22.04 22.84 21.34
N MET A 40 -20.83 22.51 20.88
CA MET A 40 -20.12 21.29 21.25
C MET A 40 -19.53 21.38 22.65
N THR A 41 -19.66 20.30 23.43
CA THR A 41 -18.89 20.10 24.65
C THR A 41 -17.45 19.71 24.33
N LEU A 42 -16.57 19.75 25.33
CA LEU A 42 -15.16 19.36 25.16
C LEU A 42 -15.03 17.89 24.70
N GLU A 43 -15.82 16.99 25.27
CA GLU A 43 -15.85 15.58 24.88
C GLU A 43 -16.33 15.41 23.42
N GLU A 44 -17.39 16.11 23.01
CA GLU A 44 -17.87 16.07 21.65
C GLU A 44 -16.81 16.60 20.67
N LYS A 45 -16.06 17.64 21.06
CA LYS A 45 -14.93 18.14 20.27
C LYS A 45 -13.84 17.09 20.14
N PHE A 46 -13.43 16.44 21.22
CA PHE A 46 -12.44 15.38 21.20
C PHE A 46 -12.84 14.25 20.26
N TRP A 47 -14.05 13.72 20.40
CA TRP A 47 -14.50 12.60 19.59
C TRP A 47 -14.61 12.92 18.08
N GLN A 48 -14.82 14.19 17.71
CA GLN A 48 -14.75 14.59 16.30
C GLN A 48 -13.32 14.64 15.73
N LEU A 49 -12.30 14.53 16.56
CA LEU A 49 -10.88 14.43 16.16
C LEU A 49 -10.29 13.04 16.40
N PHE A 50 -11.12 12.03 16.68
CA PHE A 50 -10.67 10.68 16.98
C PHE A 50 -11.33 9.67 16.03
N MET A 51 -10.52 8.86 15.33
CA MET A 51 -10.98 7.85 14.37
C MET A 51 -10.38 6.48 14.67
N ILE A 52 -11.14 5.42 14.45
CA ILE A 52 -10.75 4.03 14.72
C ILE A 52 -11.46 3.04 13.78
N PRO A 53 -10.92 1.82 13.57
CA PRO A 53 -11.71 0.68 13.16
C PRO A 53 -12.71 0.32 14.26
N GLY A 54 -13.98 0.10 13.92
CA GLY A 54 -14.95 -0.26 14.95
C GLY A 54 -16.40 -0.29 14.49
N ASP A 55 -17.25 -0.65 15.44
CA ASP A 55 -18.68 -0.76 15.30
C ASP A 55 -19.39 -0.43 16.63
N LEU A 56 -20.72 -0.67 16.66
CA LEU A 56 -21.55 -0.46 17.87
C LEU A 56 -21.85 -1.75 18.61
N ASP A 57 -21.19 -2.86 18.32
CA ASP A 57 -21.54 -4.18 18.88
C ASP A 57 -21.05 -4.38 20.32
N ASP A 58 -20.01 -3.67 20.73
CA ASP A 58 -19.53 -3.69 22.12
C ASP A 58 -20.25 -2.61 22.96
N PRO A 59 -21.15 -3.02 23.88
CA PRO A 59 -21.88 -2.07 24.72
C PRO A 59 -20.99 -1.34 25.74
N ALA A 60 -19.75 -1.76 25.94
CA ALA A 60 -18.78 -1.06 26.78
C ALA A 60 -18.22 0.19 26.11
N ASN A 61 -18.34 0.33 24.82
CA ASN A 61 -17.88 1.46 24.03
C ASN A 61 -18.96 2.57 24.02
N ASP A 62 -18.74 3.65 24.73
CA ASP A 62 -19.66 4.78 24.78
C ASP A 62 -19.42 5.77 23.63
N TYR A 63 -20.26 5.73 22.62
CA TYR A 63 -20.27 6.65 21.49
C TYR A 63 -21.32 7.79 21.63
N SER A 64 -21.86 8.05 22.81
CA SER A 64 -22.90 9.08 23.04
C SER A 64 -22.43 10.50 22.67
N HIS A 65 -21.13 10.76 22.71
CA HIS A 65 -20.51 12.02 22.32
C HIS A 65 -20.17 12.11 20.79
N GLY A 66 -20.53 11.09 20.00
CA GLY A 66 -20.16 11.01 18.60
C GLY A 66 -18.76 10.41 18.36
N ILE A 67 -18.27 10.51 17.14
CA ILE A 67 -16.89 10.20 16.74
C ILE A 67 -16.62 10.84 15.37
N PHE A 68 -15.33 11.02 14.99
CA PHE A 68 -14.95 11.46 13.65
C PHE A 68 -15.48 10.50 12.58
N GLY A 69 -15.08 9.23 12.69
CA GLY A 69 -15.42 8.19 11.73
C GLY A 69 -15.00 6.80 12.21
N LEU A 70 -15.57 5.79 11.58
CA LEU A 70 -15.30 4.38 11.83
C LEU A 70 -14.95 3.66 10.53
N GLN A 71 -13.95 2.77 10.58
CA GLN A 71 -13.76 1.74 9.57
C GLN A 71 -14.66 0.56 9.94
N ILE A 72 -15.72 0.39 9.17
CA ILE A 72 -16.80 -0.55 9.48
C ILE A 72 -16.62 -1.84 8.68
N SER A 73 -16.76 -3.00 9.34
CA SER A 73 -16.84 -4.29 8.67
C SER A 73 -18.19 -4.95 8.96
N VAL A 74 -18.60 -5.89 8.11
CA VAL A 74 -19.83 -6.67 8.32
C VAL A 74 -19.62 -7.71 9.42
N ALA A 75 -18.39 -8.23 9.53
CA ALA A 75 -18.01 -9.21 10.53
C ALA A 75 -18.01 -8.64 11.96
N LYS A 76 -18.53 -9.40 12.92
CA LYS A 76 -18.40 -9.08 14.34
C LYS A 76 -16.96 -9.26 14.80
N ARG A 77 -16.43 -8.30 15.59
CA ARG A 77 -15.10 -8.40 16.18
C ARG A 77 -14.92 -9.72 16.93
N GLY A 78 -13.85 -10.46 16.63
CA GLY A 78 -13.50 -11.72 17.29
C GLY A 78 -14.10 -12.98 16.66
N ALA A 79 -14.90 -12.89 15.61
CA ALA A 79 -15.27 -14.04 14.81
C ALA A 79 -14.11 -14.49 13.92
N GLN A 80 -13.72 -15.75 14.01
CA GLN A 80 -12.83 -16.43 13.07
C GLN A 80 -13.65 -17.52 12.38
N PRO A 81 -13.55 -17.72 11.08
CA PRO A 81 -13.17 -16.85 9.94
C PRO A 81 -14.22 -15.75 9.67
N HIS A 82 -13.93 -14.80 8.78
CA HIS A 82 -14.87 -13.72 8.44
C HIS A 82 -16.23 -14.27 8.00
N PRO A 83 -17.37 -13.80 8.58
CA PRO A 83 -18.70 -14.25 8.14
C PRO A 83 -19.03 -13.86 6.70
N ASP A 84 -18.27 -12.95 6.09
CA ASP A 84 -18.36 -12.61 4.67
C ASP A 84 -17.74 -13.71 3.78
N ASP A 85 -16.99 -14.65 4.36
CA ASP A 85 -16.47 -15.82 3.67
C ASP A 85 -17.65 -16.66 3.13
N GLY A 86 -18.03 -16.41 1.88
CA GLY A 86 -19.05 -17.15 1.18
C GLY A 86 -20.32 -16.41 0.78
N LEU A 87 -20.44 -15.11 1.06
CA LEU A 87 -21.50 -14.30 0.45
C LEU A 87 -21.14 -14.02 -1.02
N ALA A 88 -22.14 -14.10 -1.91
CA ALA A 88 -21.98 -13.60 -3.27
C ALA A 88 -21.71 -12.08 -3.23
N ALA A 89 -20.87 -11.58 -4.15
CA ALA A 89 -20.46 -10.18 -4.16
C ALA A 89 -21.59 -9.15 -3.99
N PRO A 90 -22.74 -9.26 -4.66
CA PRO A 90 -23.87 -8.34 -4.44
C PRO A 90 -24.42 -8.37 -3.02
N ALA A 91 -24.45 -9.55 -2.39
CA ALA A 91 -24.95 -9.70 -1.02
C ALA A 91 -23.98 -9.10 0.02
N ALA A 92 -22.68 -9.28 -0.17
CA ALA A 92 -21.65 -8.68 0.68
C ALA A 92 -21.70 -7.14 0.60
N ALA A 93 -21.81 -6.58 -0.60
CA ALA A 93 -21.91 -5.13 -0.80
C ALA A 93 -23.18 -4.55 -0.15
N ARG A 94 -24.32 -5.21 -0.32
CA ARG A 94 -25.59 -4.84 0.33
C ARG A 94 -25.45 -4.83 1.85
N ALA A 95 -24.95 -5.93 2.42
CA ALA A 95 -24.81 -6.08 3.87
C ALA A 95 -23.91 -4.98 4.47
N HIS A 96 -22.84 -4.62 3.76
CA HIS A 96 -21.95 -3.54 4.18
C HIS A 96 -22.67 -2.17 4.18
N ALA A 97 -23.41 -1.86 3.10
CA ALA A 97 -24.19 -0.61 3.02
C ALA A 97 -25.28 -0.53 4.12
N GLU A 98 -25.98 -1.63 4.37
CA GLU A 98 -26.97 -1.73 5.46
C GLU A 98 -26.35 -1.51 6.83
N ARG A 99 -25.17 -2.10 7.06
CA ARG A 99 -24.40 -1.94 8.31
C ARG A 99 -23.95 -0.50 8.52
N ILE A 100 -23.38 0.13 7.49
CA ILE A 100 -22.98 1.54 7.54
C ILE A 100 -24.19 2.43 7.80
N ASN A 101 -25.31 2.22 7.11
CA ASN A 101 -26.55 2.96 7.34
C ASN A 101 -27.07 2.82 8.79
N ALA A 102 -27.02 1.61 9.35
CA ALA A 102 -27.45 1.36 10.72
C ALA A 102 -26.58 2.11 11.75
N ILE A 103 -25.28 2.08 11.57
CA ILE A 103 -24.32 2.82 12.42
C ILE A 103 -24.49 4.33 12.25
N GLN A 104 -24.58 4.82 11.02
CA GLN A 104 -24.81 6.23 10.73
C GLN A 104 -26.10 6.75 11.37
N ARG A 105 -27.18 5.94 11.36
CA ARG A 105 -28.45 6.28 12.00
C ARG A 105 -28.30 6.49 13.50
N PHE A 106 -27.49 5.69 14.18
CA PHE A 106 -27.21 5.89 15.59
C PHE A 106 -26.60 7.28 15.85
N PHE A 107 -25.59 7.67 15.07
CA PHE A 107 -24.94 8.97 15.27
C PHE A 107 -25.85 10.16 14.94
N VAL A 108 -26.66 10.04 13.89
CA VAL A 108 -27.59 11.11 13.47
C VAL A 108 -28.79 11.25 14.41
N GLU A 109 -29.36 10.14 14.91
CA GLU A 109 -30.62 10.14 15.63
C GLU A 109 -30.49 9.97 17.16
N ARG A 110 -29.37 9.42 17.66
CA ARG A 110 -29.21 9.06 19.06
C ARG A 110 -28.17 9.91 19.81
N THR A 111 -27.32 10.64 19.11
CA THR A 111 -26.40 11.59 19.75
C THR A 111 -27.01 12.97 19.88
N ARG A 112 -26.54 13.77 20.84
CA ARG A 112 -27.13 15.08 21.17
C ARG A 112 -27.16 16.06 19.99
N LEU A 113 -26.08 16.13 19.22
CA LEU A 113 -25.95 17.05 18.08
C LEU A 113 -26.28 16.40 16.74
N GLY A 114 -26.38 15.09 16.69
CA GLY A 114 -26.69 14.35 15.43
C GLY A 114 -25.63 14.57 14.37
N ILE A 115 -24.35 14.64 14.75
CA ILE A 115 -23.24 14.81 13.80
C ILE A 115 -22.97 13.46 13.11
N PRO A 116 -23.12 13.38 11.79
CA PRO A 116 -22.82 12.16 11.05
C PRO A 116 -21.32 11.81 11.12
N ILE A 117 -21.00 10.51 11.10
CA ILE A 117 -19.61 10.07 10.99
C ILE A 117 -19.14 10.14 9.53
N ILE A 118 -17.82 10.09 9.33
CA ILE A 118 -17.20 9.80 8.04
C ILE A 118 -16.80 8.31 8.06
N PRO A 119 -17.61 7.39 7.48
CA PRO A 119 -17.16 6.02 7.31
C PRO A 119 -15.93 5.99 6.40
N PHE A 120 -14.87 5.32 6.83
CA PHE A 120 -13.62 5.26 6.06
C PHE A 120 -13.16 3.82 5.82
N ASP A 121 -12.32 3.63 4.79
CA ASP A 121 -11.77 2.34 4.44
C ASP A 121 -10.48 2.44 3.62
N GLU A 122 -9.86 1.31 3.30
CA GLU A 122 -8.76 1.18 2.36
C GLU A 122 -9.25 0.92 0.95
N ALA A 123 -8.64 1.58 -0.04
CA ALA A 123 -8.99 1.40 -1.45
C ALA A 123 -7.81 1.71 -2.38
N VAL A 124 -6.65 1.09 -2.15
CA VAL A 124 -5.43 1.37 -2.93
C VAL A 124 -5.60 0.97 -4.40
N HIS A 125 -6.18 -0.21 -4.68
CA HIS A 125 -6.42 -0.70 -6.04
C HIS A 125 -7.76 -1.47 -6.18
N GLY A 126 -8.67 -1.20 -5.29
CA GLY A 126 -10.01 -1.74 -5.12
C GLY A 126 -10.41 -1.52 -3.68
N LEU A 127 -11.69 -1.38 -3.39
CA LEU A 127 -12.15 -1.30 -2.00
C LEU A 127 -11.79 -2.60 -1.27
N ALA A 128 -11.03 -2.52 -0.18
CA ALA A 128 -10.52 -3.68 0.55
C ALA A 128 -11.63 -4.45 1.31
N ARG A 129 -12.68 -4.82 0.60
CA ARG A 129 -13.88 -5.49 1.12
C ARG A 129 -14.33 -6.62 0.21
N GLU A 130 -15.01 -7.61 0.82
CA GLU A 130 -15.64 -8.71 0.11
C GLU A 130 -16.54 -8.21 -1.02
N GLY A 131 -16.45 -8.84 -2.19
CA GLY A 131 -17.28 -8.54 -3.35
C GLY A 131 -16.96 -7.25 -4.10
N ALA A 132 -15.89 -6.54 -3.75
CA ALA A 132 -15.39 -5.43 -4.54
C ALA A 132 -14.42 -5.92 -5.63
N THR A 133 -14.36 -5.19 -6.75
CA THR A 133 -13.45 -5.49 -7.86
C THR A 133 -12.01 -5.11 -7.48
N MET A 134 -11.08 -6.06 -7.60
CA MET A 134 -9.65 -5.82 -7.40
C MET A 134 -8.96 -5.58 -8.73
N PHE A 135 -8.51 -4.36 -8.93
CA PHE A 135 -7.73 -3.91 -10.09
C PHE A 135 -6.24 -4.25 -9.89
N PRO A 136 -5.38 -4.07 -10.92
CA PRO A 136 -3.93 -4.13 -10.72
C PRO A 136 -3.45 -3.19 -9.63
N GLN A 137 -2.41 -3.58 -8.90
CA GLN A 137 -1.77 -2.73 -7.88
C GLN A 137 -1.30 -1.39 -8.45
N ALA A 138 -1.10 -0.40 -7.57
CA ALA A 138 -0.74 0.95 -7.98
C ALA A 138 0.53 1.01 -8.84
N ILE A 139 1.56 0.22 -8.53
CA ILE A 139 2.78 0.11 -9.35
C ILE A 139 2.49 -0.44 -10.76
N ALA A 140 1.57 -1.39 -10.88
CA ALA A 140 1.11 -1.90 -12.17
C ALA A 140 0.32 -0.83 -12.93
N LEU A 141 -0.56 -0.10 -12.24
CA LEU A 141 -1.26 1.05 -12.85
C LEU A 141 -0.29 2.12 -13.32
N ALA A 142 0.79 2.39 -12.58
CA ALA A 142 1.86 3.29 -13.01
C ALA A 142 2.57 2.80 -14.27
N ALA A 143 2.81 1.48 -14.38
CA ALA A 143 3.42 0.86 -15.56
C ALA A 143 2.59 1.01 -16.83
N THR A 144 1.31 1.38 -16.74
CA THR A 144 0.49 1.71 -17.92
C THR A 144 0.89 3.03 -18.58
N TRP A 145 1.47 3.98 -17.83
CA TRP A 145 1.75 5.34 -18.28
C TRP A 145 0.53 6.02 -18.91
N ASP A 146 -0.65 5.69 -18.41
CA ASP A 146 -1.95 6.18 -18.88
C ASP A 146 -2.79 6.74 -17.72
N PRO A 147 -2.67 8.05 -17.43
CA PRO A 147 -3.46 8.68 -16.36
C PRO A 147 -4.97 8.66 -16.64
N ALA A 148 -5.38 8.58 -17.90
CA ALA A 148 -6.81 8.48 -18.22
C ALA A 148 -7.36 7.08 -17.84
N LEU A 149 -6.58 6.03 -18.03
CA LEU A 149 -6.93 4.69 -17.56
C LEU A 149 -6.96 4.63 -16.03
N VAL A 150 -5.97 5.21 -15.34
CA VAL A 150 -5.96 5.31 -13.87
C VAL A 150 -7.20 6.05 -13.37
N GLY A 151 -7.58 7.16 -14.01
CA GLY A 151 -8.81 7.90 -13.67
C GLY A 151 -10.10 7.07 -13.87
N ARG A 152 -10.17 6.22 -14.91
CA ARG A 152 -11.31 5.31 -15.11
C ARG A 152 -11.35 4.20 -14.05
N VAL A 153 -10.20 3.60 -13.73
CA VAL A 153 -10.07 2.59 -12.66
C VAL A 153 -10.49 3.20 -11.32
N ALA A 154 -9.91 4.35 -10.96
CA ALA A 154 -10.27 5.06 -9.73
C ALA A 154 -11.77 5.43 -9.68
N GLY A 155 -12.36 5.81 -10.82
CA GLY A 155 -13.80 6.08 -10.92
C GLY A 155 -14.66 4.84 -10.66
N ALA A 156 -14.24 3.66 -11.13
CA ALA A 156 -14.91 2.39 -10.85
C ALA A 156 -14.80 2.03 -9.35
N ILE A 157 -13.60 2.16 -8.77
CA ILE A 157 -13.39 1.92 -7.33
C ILE A 157 -14.22 2.91 -6.50
N ALA A 158 -14.23 4.18 -6.86
CA ALA A 158 -15.03 5.21 -6.18
C ALA A 158 -16.54 4.92 -6.25
N ASN A 159 -17.02 4.41 -7.38
CA ASN A 159 -18.43 3.99 -7.52
C ASN A 159 -18.78 2.83 -6.58
N GLU A 160 -17.94 1.82 -6.48
CA GLU A 160 -18.13 0.70 -5.54
C GLU A 160 -18.05 1.18 -4.09
N THR A 161 -17.18 2.13 -3.79
CA THR A 161 -16.93 2.68 -2.47
C THR A 161 -18.10 3.52 -1.97
N ILE A 162 -18.56 4.50 -2.78
CA ILE A 162 -19.60 5.44 -2.36
C ILE A 162 -20.96 4.77 -2.21
N THR A 163 -21.27 3.77 -3.06
CA THR A 163 -22.54 3.04 -2.97
C THR A 163 -22.65 2.22 -1.69
N ARG A 164 -21.53 1.83 -1.09
CA ARG A 164 -21.52 1.18 0.24
C ARG A 164 -21.62 2.19 1.39
N GLY A 165 -21.50 3.49 1.14
CA GLY A 165 -21.57 4.54 2.16
C GLY A 165 -20.24 4.95 2.76
N VAL A 166 -19.10 4.43 2.26
CA VAL A 166 -17.76 4.88 2.62
C VAL A 166 -17.53 6.26 2.03
N ARG A 167 -17.05 7.21 2.84
CA ARG A 167 -16.88 8.62 2.49
C ARG A 167 -15.45 9.14 2.58
N GLN A 168 -14.53 8.32 3.04
CA GLN A 168 -13.09 8.58 3.02
C GLN A 168 -12.34 7.29 2.71
N VAL A 169 -11.29 7.39 1.90
CA VAL A 169 -10.36 6.30 1.64
C VAL A 169 -8.95 6.71 2.07
N LEU A 170 -8.24 5.76 2.70
CA LEU A 170 -6.86 5.95 3.16
C LEU A 170 -5.89 5.67 2.01
N SER A 171 -6.11 6.31 0.89
CA SER A 171 -5.40 6.16 -0.38
C SER A 171 -5.44 7.47 -1.18
N PRO A 172 -4.54 7.63 -2.19
CA PRO A 172 -3.49 6.73 -2.66
C PRO A 172 -2.18 6.83 -1.88
N VAL A 173 -1.27 5.87 -2.09
CA VAL A 173 0.12 5.99 -1.65
C VAL A 173 0.92 6.72 -2.73
N VAL A 174 1.30 7.96 -2.46
CA VAL A 174 2.05 8.81 -3.40
C VAL A 174 3.52 8.98 -2.99
N ASN A 175 4.01 8.14 -2.10
CA ASN A 175 5.43 8.07 -1.76
C ASN A 175 6.25 7.67 -2.99
N ILE A 176 7.50 8.13 -3.03
CA ILE A 176 8.44 7.80 -4.09
C ILE A 176 9.16 6.49 -3.75
N ALA A 177 9.19 5.55 -4.67
CA ALA A 177 9.92 4.29 -4.56
C ALA A 177 11.42 4.51 -4.77
N ASP A 178 12.05 5.19 -3.83
CA ASP A 178 13.47 5.59 -3.90
C ASP A 178 14.41 4.40 -3.72
N ASP A 179 13.98 3.41 -2.96
CA ASP A 179 14.68 2.14 -2.76
C ASP A 179 13.72 0.97 -2.94
N VAL A 180 13.98 0.15 -3.95
CA VAL A 180 13.12 -0.97 -4.34
C VAL A 180 13.13 -2.17 -3.37
N ARG A 181 13.90 -2.09 -2.28
CA ARG A 181 13.84 -3.03 -1.16
C ARG A 181 12.66 -2.78 -0.22
N TRP A 182 12.08 -1.60 -0.26
CA TRP A 182 10.91 -1.25 0.54
C TRP A 182 9.72 -2.13 0.19
N GLY A 183 9.14 -2.80 1.18
CA GLY A 183 8.06 -3.76 0.98
C GLY A 183 6.77 -3.17 0.42
N ARG A 184 6.59 -1.84 0.52
CA ARG A 184 5.39 -1.12 0.06
C ARG A 184 5.57 -0.45 -1.32
N VAL A 185 6.60 -0.78 -2.07
CA VAL A 185 6.77 -0.29 -3.46
C VAL A 185 5.56 -0.61 -4.31
N GLU A 186 4.92 -1.76 -4.11
CA GLU A 186 3.72 -2.18 -4.83
C GLU A 186 2.56 -1.18 -4.76
N GLU A 187 2.46 -0.43 -3.65
CA GLU A 187 1.39 0.54 -3.41
C GLU A 187 1.64 1.90 -4.09
N THR A 188 2.85 2.13 -4.63
CA THR A 188 3.30 3.42 -5.16
C THR A 188 3.11 3.57 -6.67
N TYR A 189 3.29 4.79 -7.18
CA TYR A 189 3.36 5.07 -8.61
C TYR A 189 4.80 5.14 -9.13
N GLY A 190 5.78 4.55 -8.42
CA GLY A 190 7.16 4.38 -8.85
C GLY A 190 8.14 5.41 -8.29
N GLU A 191 9.32 5.48 -8.93
CA GLU A 191 10.48 6.25 -8.44
C GLU A 191 10.49 7.71 -8.88
N ASP A 192 9.66 8.08 -9.87
CA ASP A 192 9.70 9.40 -10.49
C ASP A 192 8.65 10.36 -9.92
N PRO A 193 9.04 11.55 -9.43
CA PRO A 193 8.11 12.51 -8.85
C PRO A 193 7.06 13.02 -9.83
N TYR A 194 7.40 13.18 -11.12
CA TYR A 194 6.45 13.66 -12.13
C TYR A 194 5.41 12.58 -12.48
N LEU A 195 5.86 11.35 -12.71
CA LEU A 195 4.95 10.21 -12.98
C LEU A 195 4.02 9.99 -11.79
N ALA A 196 4.56 9.94 -10.56
CA ALA A 196 3.77 9.77 -9.34
C ALA A 196 2.76 10.90 -9.13
N SER A 197 3.15 12.15 -9.42
CA SER A 197 2.23 13.31 -9.35
C SER A 197 1.06 13.17 -10.33
N ILE A 198 1.33 12.82 -11.58
CA ILE A 198 0.30 12.72 -12.61
C ILE A 198 -0.65 11.55 -12.36
N MET A 199 -0.10 10.36 -12.04
CA MET A 199 -0.91 9.17 -11.78
C MET A 199 -1.71 9.29 -10.48
N GLY A 200 -1.08 9.77 -9.40
CA GLY A 200 -1.72 10.02 -8.12
C GLY A 200 -2.83 11.07 -8.22
N SER A 201 -2.61 12.15 -8.98
CA SER A 201 -3.65 13.17 -9.22
C SER A 201 -4.85 12.60 -9.97
N ALA A 202 -4.64 11.77 -10.99
CA ALA A 202 -5.74 11.14 -11.73
C ALA A 202 -6.60 10.23 -10.83
N PHE A 203 -5.98 9.52 -9.89
CA PHE A 203 -6.68 8.74 -8.88
C PHE A 203 -7.49 9.64 -7.93
N ILE A 204 -6.84 10.65 -7.35
CA ILE A 204 -7.44 11.57 -6.37
C ILE A 204 -8.66 12.29 -6.96
N GLU A 205 -8.49 12.90 -8.16
CA GLU A 205 -9.57 13.64 -8.82
C GLU A 205 -10.83 12.80 -9.04
N ALA A 206 -10.69 11.51 -9.35
CA ALA A 206 -11.82 10.63 -9.57
C ALA A 206 -12.63 10.40 -8.27
N PHE A 207 -11.95 10.16 -7.14
CA PHE A 207 -12.61 9.98 -5.85
C PHE A 207 -13.20 11.28 -5.31
N GLU A 208 -12.44 12.38 -5.34
CA GLU A 208 -12.90 13.68 -4.85
C GLU A 208 -14.15 14.17 -5.62
N ARG A 209 -14.16 13.94 -6.94
CA ARG A 209 -15.32 14.23 -7.80
C ARG A 209 -16.52 13.36 -7.47
N ALA A 210 -16.31 12.12 -7.02
CA ALA A 210 -17.38 11.23 -6.57
C ALA A 210 -17.92 11.58 -5.17
N GLY A 211 -17.34 12.57 -4.48
CA GLY A 211 -17.75 12.96 -3.12
C GLY A 211 -17.15 12.06 -2.03
N ILE A 212 -15.98 11.49 -2.27
CA ILE A 212 -15.22 10.71 -1.31
C ILE A 212 -13.91 11.46 -1.02
N VAL A 213 -13.57 11.60 0.25
CA VAL A 213 -12.31 12.18 0.68
C VAL A 213 -11.18 11.21 0.40
N THR A 214 -10.17 11.63 -0.36
CA THR A 214 -8.92 10.91 -0.50
C THR A 214 -7.93 11.30 0.60
N THR A 215 -7.05 10.40 0.95
CA THR A 215 -6.02 10.62 1.96
C THR A 215 -4.66 10.21 1.40
N PRO A 216 -4.05 11.04 0.53
CA PRO A 216 -2.69 10.79 0.08
C PRO A 216 -1.74 10.54 1.24
N LYS A 217 -0.94 9.49 1.12
CA LYS A 217 -0.10 8.99 2.22
C LYS A 217 1.26 8.53 1.71
N HIS A 218 2.25 8.44 2.55
CA HIS A 218 2.38 8.92 3.92
C HIS A 218 3.27 10.16 3.93
N PHE A 219 2.82 11.26 4.51
CA PHE A 219 3.51 12.55 4.47
C PHE A 219 4.55 12.64 5.61
N VAL A 220 5.87 12.46 5.33
CA VAL A 220 6.50 12.40 4.02
C VAL A 220 7.61 11.32 4.00
N ALA A 221 7.96 10.92 2.80
CA ALA A 221 8.99 9.95 2.42
C ALA A 221 8.68 8.50 2.80
N ASN A 222 8.52 8.15 4.05
CA ASN A 222 8.11 6.86 4.61
C ASN A 222 9.08 5.67 4.40
N ALA A 223 9.90 5.64 3.35
CA ALA A 223 10.98 4.69 3.17
C ALA A 223 12.32 5.36 3.49
N GLY A 224 13.02 4.85 4.50
CA GLY A 224 14.31 5.39 4.92
C GLY A 224 15.49 4.55 4.44
N GLU A 225 16.64 4.75 5.08
CA GLU A 225 17.90 4.08 4.69
C GLU A 225 17.75 2.57 4.56
N GLY A 226 18.25 2.04 3.44
CA GLY A 226 18.22 0.61 3.14
C GLY A 226 16.85 0.10 2.74
N GLY A 227 15.95 0.96 2.27
CA GLY A 227 14.61 0.62 1.85
C GLY A 227 13.72 0.13 2.98
N ARG A 228 13.97 0.59 4.21
CA ARG A 228 13.23 0.14 5.39
C ARG A 228 12.02 1.03 5.66
N ASP A 229 10.89 0.39 5.84
CA ASP A 229 9.63 1.05 6.12
C ASP A 229 9.72 1.87 7.42
N SER A 230 9.21 3.10 7.36
CA SER A 230 9.08 3.99 8.51
C SER A 230 10.40 4.33 9.23
N TYR A 231 11.53 4.14 8.58
CA TYR A 231 12.84 4.51 9.10
C TYR A 231 13.02 6.04 9.11
N PRO A 232 13.85 6.59 10.03
CA PRO A 232 14.11 8.03 10.08
C PRO A 232 14.54 8.61 8.73
N ILE A 233 14.05 9.81 8.43
CA ILE A 233 14.32 10.54 7.20
C ILE A 233 15.17 11.77 7.53
N ASP A 234 16.45 11.71 7.15
CA ASP A 234 17.43 12.79 7.35
C ASP A 234 17.75 13.50 6.03
N HIS A 235 16.73 13.70 5.20
CA HIS A 235 16.87 14.37 3.92
C HIS A 235 16.90 15.89 4.09
N SER A 236 17.74 16.56 3.28
CA SER A 236 17.74 18.02 3.22
C SER A 236 16.38 18.56 2.73
N GLU A 237 16.01 19.77 3.15
CA GLU A 237 14.80 20.45 2.66
C GLU A 237 14.76 20.49 1.13
N ARG A 238 15.89 20.68 0.46
CA ARG A 238 15.99 20.64 -1.01
C ARG A 238 15.57 19.29 -1.56
N LEU A 239 16.09 18.19 -1.01
CA LEU A 239 15.76 16.85 -1.49
C LEU A 239 14.29 16.54 -1.27
N LEU A 240 13.75 16.90 -0.10
CA LEU A 240 12.31 16.76 0.17
C LEU A 240 11.48 17.56 -0.85
N ALA A 241 11.83 18.82 -1.09
CA ALA A 241 11.07 19.70 -1.98
C ALA A 241 11.17 19.32 -3.47
N GLU A 242 12.32 18.81 -3.93
CA GLU A 242 12.52 18.46 -5.35
C GLU A 242 12.06 17.03 -5.68
N ARG A 243 11.98 16.12 -4.69
CA ARG A 243 11.71 14.69 -4.94
C ARG A 243 10.49 14.13 -4.23
N PHE A 244 10.33 14.39 -2.93
CA PHE A 244 9.29 13.74 -2.13
C PHE A 244 8.00 14.57 -1.97
N PHE A 245 8.09 15.90 -2.02
CA PHE A 245 6.92 16.78 -1.92
C PHE A 245 6.06 16.86 -3.20
N PRO A 246 6.61 16.78 -4.43
CA PRO A 246 5.83 17.06 -5.62
C PRO A 246 4.53 16.26 -5.74
N PRO A 247 4.44 14.94 -5.44
CA PRO A 247 3.18 14.22 -5.50
C PRO A 247 2.14 14.70 -4.48
N PHE A 248 2.57 15.10 -3.28
CA PHE A 248 1.69 15.64 -2.25
C PHE A 248 1.25 17.08 -2.58
N GLU A 249 2.15 17.91 -3.10
CA GLU A 249 1.80 19.25 -3.57
C GLU A 249 0.77 19.18 -4.70
N ALA A 250 0.95 18.25 -5.65
CA ALA A 250 0.00 18.01 -6.74
C ALA A 250 -1.36 17.52 -6.19
N ALA A 251 -1.35 16.59 -5.24
CA ALA A 251 -2.55 16.09 -4.58
C ALA A 251 -3.38 17.23 -3.95
N VAL A 252 -2.73 18.15 -3.26
CA VAL A 252 -3.38 19.29 -2.58
C VAL A 252 -3.82 20.37 -3.58
N ARG A 253 -2.88 20.83 -4.43
CA ARG A 253 -3.08 22.05 -5.22
C ARG A 253 -3.75 21.82 -6.56
N GLN A 254 -3.64 20.62 -7.11
CA GLN A 254 -4.16 20.30 -8.45
C GLN A 254 -5.34 19.33 -8.37
N ALA A 255 -5.21 18.25 -7.59
CA ALA A 255 -6.22 17.20 -7.53
C ALA A 255 -7.29 17.41 -6.45
N GLY A 256 -7.10 18.37 -5.52
CA GLY A 256 -8.11 18.77 -4.54
C GLY A 256 -8.32 17.80 -3.38
N ALA A 257 -7.28 17.08 -2.97
CA ALA A 257 -7.34 16.19 -1.81
C ALA A 257 -7.78 16.94 -0.55
N ARG A 258 -8.75 16.38 0.19
CA ARG A 258 -9.33 16.99 1.40
C ARG A 258 -8.79 16.38 2.70
N SER A 259 -7.95 15.34 2.62
CA SER A 259 -7.18 14.80 3.74
C SER A 259 -5.75 14.48 3.32
N ILE A 260 -4.83 14.45 4.29
CA ILE A 260 -3.45 13.97 4.17
C ILE A 260 -3.14 13.11 5.39
N MET A 261 -2.46 11.97 5.21
CA MET A 261 -1.98 11.14 6.32
C MET A 261 -0.49 11.36 6.53
N THR A 262 -0.09 11.60 7.80
CA THR A 262 1.32 11.69 8.17
C THR A 262 1.99 10.33 8.16
N ALA A 263 3.30 10.31 7.94
CA ALA A 263 4.09 9.08 8.03
C ALA A 263 4.37 8.68 9.49
N TYR A 264 4.79 7.42 9.69
CA TYR A 264 5.28 6.93 10.99
C TYR A 264 6.65 7.47 11.35
N ASN A 265 7.49 7.76 10.37
CA ASN A 265 8.89 8.14 10.57
C ASN A 265 9.06 9.54 11.17
N SER A 266 10.24 9.80 11.71
CA SER A 266 10.71 11.18 11.96
C SER A 266 11.28 11.79 10.68
N VAL A 267 11.25 13.11 10.60
CA VAL A 267 11.92 13.91 9.57
C VAL A 267 12.82 14.91 10.28
N ASP A 268 14.12 14.83 10.02
CA ASP A 268 15.13 15.63 10.72
C ASP A 268 14.98 15.57 12.25
N GLY A 269 14.80 14.34 12.76
CA GLY A 269 14.64 14.04 14.18
C GLY A 269 13.26 14.35 14.78
N SER A 270 12.35 15.01 14.07
CA SER A 270 10.99 15.32 14.55
C SER A 270 9.98 14.32 14.02
N PRO A 271 9.17 13.64 14.87
CA PRO A 271 8.09 12.77 14.41
C PRO A 271 7.19 13.49 13.39
N ALA A 272 6.88 12.88 12.26
CA ALA A 272 6.07 13.52 11.22
C ALA A 272 4.71 14.02 11.74
N THR A 273 4.13 13.33 12.73
CA THR A 273 2.89 13.74 13.42
C THR A 273 3.02 15.01 14.26
N GLN A 274 4.24 15.41 14.63
CA GLN A 274 4.54 16.56 15.51
C GLN A 274 5.44 17.59 14.81
N ASN A 275 5.69 17.42 13.52
CA ASN A 275 6.55 18.31 12.77
C ASN A 275 5.78 19.55 12.30
N HIS A 276 5.89 20.65 13.05
CA HIS A 276 5.22 21.92 12.75
C HIS A 276 5.60 22.45 11.36
N TRP A 277 6.87 22.35 10.98
CA TRP A 277 7.32 22.77 9.66
C TRP A 277 6.58 22.01 8.54
N LEU A 278 6.45 20.67 8.64
CA LEU A 278 5.71 19.89 7.65
C LEU A 278 4.22 20.24 7.62
N LEU A 279 3.55 20.21 8.80
CA LEU A 279 2.09 20.24 8.87
C LEU A 279 1.54 21.66 8.77
N THR A 280 2.24 22.63 9.35
CA THR A 280 1.77 24.03 9.38
C THR A 280 2.44 24.86 8.31
N ASP A 281 3.79 24.91 8.26
CA ASP A 281 4.45 25.85 7.36
C ASP A 281 4.40 25.40 5.89
N VAL A 282 4.63 24.09 5.63
CA VAL A 282 4.59 23.54 4.27
C VAL A 282 3.16 23.24 3.85
N LEU A 283 2.51 22.28 4.51
CA LEU A 283 1.21 21.75 4.08
C LEU A 283 0.12 22.84 4.12
N LYS A 284 -0.12 23.44 5.28
CA LYS A 284 -1.20 24.43 5.46
C LYS A 284 -0.82 25.83 4.97
N GLY A 285 0.44 26.23 5.20
CA GLY A 285 0.93 27.56 4.81
C GLY A 285 1.29 27.66 3.34
N ARG A 286 2.38 27.01 2.90
CA ARG A 286 2.92 27.17 1.53
C ARG A 286 1.98 26.59 0.47
N TRP A 287 1.33 25.45 0.73
CA TRP A 287 0.42 24.82 -0.24
C TRP A 287 -1.04 25.25 -0.08
N GLY A 288 -1.39 25.92 1.01
CA GLY A 288 -2.76 26.39 1.27
C GLY A 288 -3.75 25.27 1.52
N PHE A 289 -3.29 24.14 2.10
CA PHE A 289 -4.14 23.01 2.39
C PHE A 289 -5.27 23.36 3.35
N GLY A 290 -6.48 23.31 2.86
CA GLY A 290 -7.68 23.62 3.62
C GLY A 290 -8.38 22.42 4.23
N GLY A 291 -7.98 21.18 3.93
CA GLY A 291 -8.51 19.93 4.47
C GLY A 291 -8.05 19.65 5.90
N PHE A 292 -8.13 18.40 6.31
CA PHE A 292 -7.65 17.95 7.63
C PHE A 292 -6.50 16.95 7.48
N ALA A 293 -5.50 17.07 8.34
CA ALA A 293 -4.40 16.11 8.44
C ALA A 293 -4.73 15.03 9.47
N ILE A 294 -4.54 13.75 9.11
CA ILE A 294 -4.70 12.63 10.04
C ILE A 294 -3.35 12.00 10.35
N SER A 295 -3.18 11.40 11.52
CA SER A 295 -2.04 10.53 11.77
C SER A 295 -2.22 9.19 11.05
N ASP A 296 -1.13 8.49 10.77
CA ASP A 296 -1.22 7.05 10.55
C ASP A 296 -1.67 6.33 11.83
N ALA A 297 -2.07 5.07 11.70
CA ALA A 297 -2.64 4.30 12.81
C ALA A 297 -1.67 4.20 13.98
N SER A 298 -2.05 4.77 15.14
CA SER A 298 -1.23 4.84 16.36
C SER A 298 0.06 5.69 16.27
N ALA A 299 0.33 6.35 15.14
CA ALA A 299 1.56 7.12 14.93
C ALA A 299 1.71 8.30 15.92
N THR A 300 0.62 8.92 16.36
CA THR A 300 0.68 10.00 17.37
C THR A 300 1.30 9.52 18.67
N GLY A 301 0.91 8.32 19.16
CA GLY A 301 1.54 7.67 20.31
C GLY A 301 2.97 7.19 20.05
N GLY A 302 3.35 7.03 18.78
CA GLY A 302 4.70 6.68 18.36
C GLY A 302 5.76 7.67 18.86
N ALA A 303 5.41 8.94 19.05
CA ALA A 303 6.30 9.93 19.64
C ALA A 303 6.81 9.53 21.03
N THR A 304 6.00 8.81 21.81
CA THR A 304 6.37 8.29 23.14
C THR A 304 7.15 6.97 23.05
N VAL A 305 6.69 6.02 22.22
CA VAL A 305 7.19 4.61 22.25
C VAL A 305 8.19 4.27 21.17
N LEU A 306 8.24 5.02 20.07
CA LEU A 306 9.19 4.79 18.97
C LEU A 306 10.27 5.86 18.92
N HIS A 307 9.87 7.13 18.95
CA HIS A 307 10.80 8.25 18.80
C HIS A 307 11.40 8.71 20.12
N MET A 308 10.79 8.36 21.27
CA MET A 308 11.22 8.76 22.62
C MET A 308 11.35 10.29 22.77
N THR A 309 10.51 11.04 22.07
CA THR A 309 10.48 12.51 22.09
C THR A 309 9.49 13.06 23.11
N GLU A 310 8.56 12.23 23.59
CA GLU A 310 7.51 12.63 24.53
C GLU A 310 7.46 11.73 25.77
N PRO A 311 7.21 12.32 26.97
CA PRO A 311 7.17 11.53 28.19
C PRO A 311 5.91 10.65 28.31
N ASP A 312 4.81 11.05 27.67
CA ASP A 312 3.54 10.34 27.68
C ASP A 312 2.67 10.69 26.46
N THR A 313 1.65 9.88 26.23
CA THR A 313 0.74 10.03 25.09
C THR A 313 -0.11 11.30 25.16
N ALA A 314 -0.42 11.84 26.37
CA ALA A 314 -1.17 13.08 26.49
C ALA A 314 -0.35 14.27 26.00
N THR A 315 0.94 14.30 26.32
CA THR A 315 1.89 15.31 25.82
C THR A 315 2.12 15.13 24.31
N ALA A 316 2.20 13.89 23.83
CA ALA A 316 2.27 13.59 22.40
C ALA A 316 1.06 14.14 21.64
N ALA A 317 -0.16 13.96 22.18
CA ALA A 317 -1.38 14.52 21.60
C ALA A 317 -1.35 16.04 21.51
N LYS A 318 -0.89 16.72 22.59
CA LYS A 318 -0.74 18.17 22.65
C LYS A 318 0.15 18.66 21.50
N HIS A 319 1.37 18.16 21.44
CA HIS A 319 2.35 18.62 20.43
C HIS A 319 1.93 18.28 19.00
N ALA A 320 1.24 17.15 18.78
CA ALA A 320 0.73 16.80 17.46
C ALA A 320 -0.34 17.79 16.97
N LEU A 321 -1.33 18.14 17.83
CA LEU A 321 -2.36 19.10 17.44
C LEU A 321 -1.77 20.52 17.27
N GLU A 322 -0.87 20.93 18.16
CA GLU A 322 -0.17 22.22 18.06
C GLU A 322 0.73 22.32 16.81
N ALA A 323 1.31 21.20 16.37
CA ALA A 323 2.07 21.13 15.12
C ALA A 323 1.18 21.23 13.87
N GLY A 324 -0.12 20.96 14.00
CA GLY A 324 -1.06 21.04 12.88
C GLY A 324 -1.71 19.71 12.49
N LEU A 325 -1.54 18.62 13.24
CA LEU A 325 -2.37 17.44 13.10
C LEU A 325 -3.81 17.79 13.46
N ASP A 326 -4.80 17.24 12.76
CA ASP A 326 -6.20 17.51 13.04
C ASP A 326 -6.90 16.30 13.65
N VAL A 327 -6.67 15.10 13.14
CA VAL A 327 -7.36 13.87 13.58
C VAL A 327 -6.36 12.81 14.00
N VAL A 328 -6.60 12.22 15.15
CA VAL A 328 -5.81 11.12 15.71
C VAL A 328 -6.43 9.80 15.30
N PHE A 329 -5.70 9.03 14.49
CA PHE A 329 -6.11 7.69 14.09
C PHE A 329 -5.50 6.64 15.02
N GLN A 330 -6.37 5.82 15.62
CA GLN A 330 -5.97 4.73 16.52
C GLN A 330 -6.56 3.40 16.06
N SER A 331 -6.05 2.29 16.60
CA SER A 331 -6.46 0.95 16.22
C SER A 331 -7.60 0.37 17.05
N SER A 332 -7.95 0.99 18.18
CA SER A 332 -9.05 0.54 19.06
C SER A 332 -9.66 1.64 19.91
N PHE A 333 -10.91 1.40 20.36
CA PHE A 333 -11.65 2.35 21.21
C PHE A 333 -10.91 2.66 22.52
N ASP A 334 -10.37 1.65 23.19
CA ASP A 334 -9.70 1.81 24.49
C ASP A 334 -8.50 2.77 24.47
N GLN A 335 -7.90 2.98 23.31
CA GLN A 335 -6.75 3.87 23.13
C GLN A 335 -7.11 5.36 23.23
N HIS A 336 -8.41 5.73 23.29
CA HIS A 336 -8.82 7.13 23.41
C HIS A 336 -8.40 7.81 24.73
N ARG A 337 -8.26 7.04 25.80
CA ARG A 337 -8.15 7.56 27.19
C ARG A 337 -7.02 8.58 27.38
N PRO A 338 -5.77 8.31 27.03
CA PRO A 338 -4.68 9.27 27.23
C PRO A 338 -4.84 10.51 26.34
N TYR A 339 -5.44 10.38 25.17
CA TYR A 339 -5.72 11.52 24.29
C TYR A 339 -6.83 12.42 24.85
N LEU A 340 -7.92 11.84 25.31
CA LEU A 340 -9.00 12.59 26.00
C LEU A 340 -8.51 13.27 27.29
N ASP A 341 -7.57 12.63 28.02
CA ASP A 341 -6.95 13.22 29.21
C ASP A 341 -6.23 14.53 28.87
N ALA A 342 -5.54 14.61 27.72
CA ALA A 342 -4.90 15.85 27.28
C ALA A 342 -5.92 17.01 27.13
N PHE A 343 -7.10 16.73 26.60
CA PHE A 343 -8.20 17.69 26.48
C PHE A 343 -8.74 18.11 27.87
N ARG A 344 -9.08 17.14 28.73
CA ARG A 344 -9.64 17.39 30.04
C ARG A 344 -8.71 18.14 30.97
N ARG A 345 -7.41 17.95 30.86
CA ARG A 345 -6.38 18.68 31.58
C ARG A 345 -6.11 20.08 31.04
N GLY A 346 -6.71 20.45 29.91
CA GLY A 346 -6.48 21.71 29.24
C GLY A 346 -5.04 21.88 28.74
N LEU A 347 -4.38 20.77 28.31
CA LEU A 347 -3.01 20.82 27.79
C LEU A 347 -2.95 21.48 26.42
N ILE A 348 -4.05 21.43 25.67
CA ILE A 348 -4.18 21.94 24.30
C ILE A 348 -5.05 23.18 24.34
N ALA A 349 -4.60 24.29 23.73
CA ALA A 349 -5.38 25.53 23.69
C ALA A 349 -6.70 25.34 22.91
N ASP A 350 -7.80 25.91 23.44
CA ASP A 350 -9.12 25.82 22.81
C ASP A 350 -9.10 26.27 21.34
N ALA A 351 -8.33 27.30 21.00
CA ALA A 351 -8.20 27.79 19.64
C ALA A 351 -7.60 26.76 18.67
N VAL A 352 -6.68 25.90 19.16
CA VAL A 352 -6.09 24.81 18.35
C VAL A 352 -7.13 23.73 18.13
N ILE A 353 -7.84 23.32 19.18
CA ILE A 353 -8.93 22.34 19.10
C ILE A 353 -10.02 22.84 18.14
N ASP A 354 -10.48 24.07 18.30
CA ASP A 354 -11.55 24.65 17.50
C ASP A 354 -11.17 24.78 16.02
N ALA A 355 -9.90 25.08 15.73
CA ALA A 355 -9.41 25.15 14.35
C ALA A 355 -9.38 23.75 13.68
N ALA A 356 -8.99 22.70 14.41
CA ALA A 356 -9.02 21.33 13.90
C ALA A 356 -10.47 20.86 13.65
N ILE A 357 -11.37 21.09 14.62
CA ILE A 357 -12.80 20.77 14.49
C ILE A 357 -13.43 21.49 13.31
N ALA A 358 -13.14 22.79 13.14
CA ALA A 358 -13.71 23.57 12.06
C ALA A 358 -13.34 22.98 10.67
N ARG A 359 -12.12 22.46 10.49
CA ARG A 359 -11.70 21.76 9.26
C ARG A 359 -12.49 20.48 9.05
N VAL A 360 -12.61 19.64 10.06
CA VAL A 360 -13.38 18.40 10.01
C VAL A 360 -14.86 18.66 9.72
N LEU A 361 -15.50 19.57 10.47
CA LEU A 361 -16.92 19.88 10.26
C LEU A 361 -17.19 20.46 8.87
N ARG A 362 -16.29 21.32 8.38
CA ARG A 362 -16.41 21.85 7.02
C ARG A 362 -16.46 20.74 5.99
N VAL A 363 -15.54 19.76 6.06
CA VAL A 363 -15.53 18.63 5.13
C VAL A 363 -16.79 17.77 5.28
N LYS A 364 -17.30 17.54 6.50
CA LYS A 364 -18.57 16.82 6.71
C LYS A 364 -19.75 17.54 6.04
N PHE A 365 -19.80 18.88 6.09
CA PHE A 365 -20.81 19.66 5.37
C PHE A 365 -20.61 19.65 3.85
N GLU A 366 -19.39 19.78 3.36
CA GLU A 366 -19.05 19.71 1.93
C GLU A 366 -19.40 18.34 1.32
N LEU A 367 -19.31 17.25 2.09
CA LEU A 367 -19.73 15.91 1.70
C LEU A 367 -21.27 15.74 1.69
N GLY A 368 -22.04 16.73 2.18
CA GLY A 368 -23.49 16.65 2.31
C GLY A 368 -23.95 15.58 3.30
N LEU A 369 -23.14 15.20 4.27
CA LEU A 369 -23.46 14.12 5.22
C LEU A 369 -24.63 14.49 6.14
N PHE A 370 -24.85 15.75 6.43
CA PHE A 370 -25.97 16.21 7.24
C PHE A 370 -27.31 16.12 6.49
N GLU A 371 -27.29 16.26 5.16
CA GLU A 371 -28.46 16.19 4.29
C GLU A 371 -28.71 14.77 3.78
N HIS A 372 -27.64 14.03 3.47
CA HIS A 372 -27.67 12.72 2.84
C HIS A 372 -26.76 11.71 3.55
N PRO A 373 -27.07 11.36 4.82
CA PRO A 373 -26.21 10.48 5.61
C PRO A 373 -26.28 9.00 5.19
N TYR A 374 -27.30 8.59 4.41
CA TYR A 374 -27.58 7.19 4.08
C TYR A 374 -27.39 6.92 2.60
N VAL A 375 -27.16 5.64 2.27
CA VAL A 375 -27.03 5.15 0.91
C VAL A 375 -28.08 4.06 0.61
N ASP A 376 -28.30 3.78 -0.66
CA ASP A 376 -29.18 2.70 -1.11
C ASP A 376 -28.41 1.37 -1.18
N PRO A 377 -28.76 0.36 -0.37
CA PRO A 377 -28.11 -0.95 -0.41
C PRO A 377 -28.31 -1.70 -1.74
N ASP A 378 -29.38 -1.42 -2.48
CA ASP A 378 -29.60 -2.01 -3.81
C ASP A 378 -28.60 -1.47 -4.84
N ALA A 379 -28.28 -0.20 -4.74
CA ALA A 379 -27.23 0.41 -5.56
C ALA A 379 -25.87 -0.21 -5.28
N ALA A 380 -25.54 -0.48 -4.01
CA ALA A 380 -24.31 -1.19 -3.64
C ALA A 380 -24.26 -2.61 -4.25
N ALA A 381 -25.35 -3.37 -4.12
CA ALA A 381 -25.45 -4.72 -4.66
C ALA A 381 -25.28 -4.78 -6.20
N SER A 382 -25.75 -3.75 -6.91
CA SER A 382 -25.73 -3.74 -8.38
C SER A 382 -24.41 -3.22 -8.98
N SER A 383 -23.68 -2.36 -8.28
CA SER A 383 -22.46 -1.73 -8.79
C SER A 383 -21.19 -2.53 -8.50
N ASN A 384 -21.12 -3.23 -7.37
CA ASN A 384 -19.93 -3.96 -6.95
C ASN A 384 -19.73 -5.27 -7.72
N GLY A 385 -18.48 -5.54 -8.13
CA GLY A 385 -18.15 -6.74 -8.90
C GLY A 385 -18.81 -6.81 -10.28
N SER A 386 -19.20 -5.67 -10.85
CA SER A 386 -19.93 -5.62 -12.12
C SER A 386 -19.08 -6.12 -13.29
N ALA A 387 -19.74 -6.68 -14.34
CA ALA A 387 -19.04 -7.13 -15.54
C ALA A 387 -18.24 -6.00 -16.23
N GLY A 388 -18.74 -4.75 -16.15
CA GLY A 388 -18.05 -3.57 -16.67
C GLY A 388 -16.75 -3.27 -15.90
N HIS A 389 -16.78 -3.36 -14.57
CA HIS A 389 -15.58 -3.17 -13.73
C HIS A 389 -14.57 -4.30 -13.94
N ARG A 390 -15.01 -5.54 -14.07
CA ARG A 390 -14.13 -6.67 -14.40
C ARG A 390 -13.47 -6.52 -15.77
N ALA A 391 -14.22 -6.12 -16.78
CA ALA A 391 -13.64 -5.84 -18.11
C ALA A 391 -12.58 -4.73 -18.03
N LEU A 392 -12.83 -3.65 -17.26
CA LEU A 392 -11.86 -2.60 -17.03
C LEU A 392 -10.63 -3.10 -16.24
N ALA A 393 -10.81 -4.03 -15.29
CA ALA A 393 -9.70 -4.65 -14.57
C ALA A 393 -8.79 -5.44 -15.53
N ARG A 394 -9.36 -6.22 -16.46
CA ARG A 394 -8.60 -6.90 -17.52
C ARG A 394 -7.87 -5.90 -18.42
N ASP A 395 -8.54 -4.83 -18.86
CA ASP A 395 -7.93 -3.78 -19.68
C ASP A 395 -6.74 -3.12 -18.99
N ALA A 396 -6.90 -2.79 -17.71
CA ALA A 396 -5.83 -2.21 -16.91
C ALA A 396 -4.66 -3.19 -16.70
N ALA A 397 -4.97 -4.46 -16.43
CA ALA A 397 -3.97 -5.50 -16.25
C ALA A 397 -3.12 -5.71 -17.51
N ARG A 398 -3.75 -5.92 -18.66
CA ARG A 398 -2.99 -6.14 -19.92
C ARG A 398 -2.18 -4.91 -20.34
N ALA A 399 -2.67 -3.70 -20.03
CA ALA A 399 -1.96 -2.45 -20.31
C ALA A 399 -0.73 -2.23 -19.40
N SER A 400 -0.68 -2.87 -18.23
CA SER A 400 0.39 -2.75 -17.25
C SER A 400 1.54 -3.74 -17.46
N ILE A 401 1.30 -4.87 -18.13
CA ILE A 401 2.31 -5.93 -18.32
C ILE A 401 3.50 -5.40 -19.12
N VAL A 402 4.70 -5.62 -18.59
CA VAL A 402 5.96 -5.20 -19.19
C VAL A 402 6.68 -6.40 -19.80
N LEU A 403 6.97 -6.35 -21.10
CA LEU A 403 7.84 -7.33 -21.74
C LEU A 403 9.30 -6.93 -21.50
N LEU A 404 10.02 -7.73 -20.72
CA LEU A 404 11.41 -7.46 -20.32
C LEU A 404 12.42 -8.08 -21.30
N GLU A 405 12.12 -9.29 -21.81
CA GLU A 405 13.02 -10.05 -22.68
C GLU A 405 12.21 -10.84 -23.72
N ASN A 406 12.66 -10.87 -24.97
CA ASN A 406 12.12 -11.71 -26.06
C ASN A 406 13.08 -11.83 -27.24
N ASP A 407 14.38 -11.87 -27.00
CA ASP A 407 15.42 -11.85 -28.05
C ASP A 407 15.30 -13.04 -29.01
N ARG A 408 14.77 -14.16 -28.55
CA ARG A 408 14.53 -15.35 -29.37
C ARG A 408 13.20 -15.34 -30.09
N ASN A 409 12.41 -14.28 -29.97
CA ASN A 409 11.08 -14.11 -30.58
C ASN A 409 10.12 -15.28 -30.29
N VAL A 410 10.16 -15.85 -29.08
CA VAL A 410 9.25 -16.92 -28.64
C VAL A 410 7.84 -16.39 -28.42
N LEU A 411 7.73 -15.14 -27.96
CA LEU A 411 6.46 -14.47 -27.82
C LEU A 411 6.15 -13.61 -29.07
N PRO A 412 4.88 -13.55 -29.50
CA PRO A 412 3.72 -14.24 -28.93
C PRO A 412 3.68 -15.73 -29.29
N LEU A 413 3.14 -16.55 -28.34
CA LEU A 413 2.95 -17.97 -28.55
C LEU A 413 1.89 -18.26 -29.61
N GLU A 414 2.03 -19.40 -30.28
CA GLU A 414 1.03 -19.84 -31.27
C GLU A 414 -0.22 -20.40 -30.54
N GLY A 415 -1.42 -19.97 -30.95
CA GLY A 415 -2.69 -20.51 -30.47
C GLY A 415 -2.96 -21.98 -30.85
N THR A 416 -2.06 -22.60 -31.63
CA THR A 416 -2.15 -23.99 -32.13
C THR A 416 -1.35 -25.00 -31.31
N LEU A 417 -0.70 -24.54 -30.22
CA LEU A 417 0.07 -25.39 -29.31
C LEU A 417 -0.77 -26.60 -28.82
N LYS A 418 -0.15 -27.78 -28.80
CA LYS A 418 -0.80 -29.03 -28.38
C LYS A 418 -0.40 -29.48 -27.00
N SER A 419 0.73 -29.01 -26.48
CA SER A 419 1.19 -29.35 -25.13
C SER A 419 1.93 -28.17 -24.51
N VAL A 420 1.52 -27.79 -23.30
CA VAL A 420 2.08 -26.67 -22.52
C VAL A 420 2.30 -27.11 -21.07
N ALA A 421 3.50 -26.88 -20.55
CA ALA A 421 3.77 -26.99 -19.12
C ALA A 421 3.58 -25.62 -18.46
N VAL A 422 2.67 -25.54 -17.50
CA VAL A 422 2.50 -24.36 -16.64
C VAL A 422 3.07 -24.73 -15.27
N ILE A 423 4.07 -23.99 -14.82
CA ILE A 423 4.90 -24.36 -13.67
C ILE A 423 4.97 -23.20 -12.68
N GLY A 424 4.86 -23.50 -11.39
CA GLY A 424 4.98 -22.51 -10.31
C GLY A 424 3.68 -22.33 -9.51
N THR A 425 3.81 -22.07 -8.20
CA THR A 425 2.65 -21.84 -7.32
C THR A 425 1.85 -20.60 -7.71
N ASP A 426 2.53 -19.58 -8.20
CA ASP A 426 1.89 -18.32 -8.64
C ASP A 426 0.99 -18.50 -9.88
N ALA A 427 1.15 -19.61 -10.61
CA ALA A 427 0.27 -19.94 -11.74
C ALA A 427 -1.19 -20.18 -11.34
N VAL A 428 -1.44 -20.57 -10.08
CA VAL A 428 -2.79 -20.91 -9.57
C VAL A 428 -3.31 -19.99 -8.47
N GLU A 429 -2.44 -19.24 -7.79
CA GLU A 429 -2.84 -18.47 -6.61
C GLU A 429 -3.57 -17.16 -6.94
N ALA A 430 -3.37 -16.57 -8.11
CA ALA A 430 -3.93 -15.29 -8.54
C ALA A 430 -3.85 -14.22 -7.41
N ARG A 431 -2.60 -13.92 -7.01
CA ARG A 431 -2.32 -12.99 -5.90
C ARG A 431 -2.62 -11.54 -6.29
N LEU A 432 -3.14 -10.79 -5.33
CA LEU A 432 -3.59 -9.42 -5.53
C LEU A 432 -2.63 -8.36 -4.96
N GLY A 433 -1.67 -8.77 -4.11
CA GLY A 433 -0.80 -7.84 -3.37
C GLY A 433 -1.38 -7.39 -2.04
N GLY A 434 -0.70 -6.44 -1.39
CA GLY A 434 -1.11 -5.86 -0.11
C GLY A 434 -2.31 -4.90 -0.22
N TYR A 435 -2.94 -4.60 0.91
CA TYR A 435 -4.12 -3.71 1.00
C TYR A 435 -5.25 -4.06 0.02
N SER A 436 -5.38 -5.35 -0.29
CA SER A 436 -6.43 -5.90 -1.15
C SER A 436 -7.61 -6.43 -0.34
N GLY A 437 -8.79 -6.34 -0.91
CA GLY A 437 -9.87 -7.26 -0.58
C GLY A 437 -9.55 -8.69 -1.08
N PRO A 438 -10.37 -9.68 -0.74
CA PRO A 438 -10.12 -11.08 -1.15
C PRO A 438 -10.23 -11.30 -2.67
N GLY A 439 -10.78 -10.35 -3.39
CA GLY A 439 -11.22 -10.52 -4.78
C GLY A 439 -12.47 -11.39 -4.87
N PHE A 440 -13.20 -11.25 -5.94
CA PHE A 440 -14.50 -11.91 -6.05
C PHE A 440 -14.51 -13.05 -7.06
N ALA A 441 -13.80 -12.93 -8.17
CA ALA A 441 -13.77 -13.95 -9.22
C ALA A 441 -12.37 -13.97 -9.88
N LYS A 442 -11.36 -14.27 -9.08
CA LYS A 442 -9.96 -14.28 -9.53
C LYS A 442 -9.73 -15.33 -10.61
N VAL A 443 -9.10 -14.92 -11.70
CA VAL A 443 -8.69 -15.79 -12.80
C VAL A 443 -7.22 -16.12 -12.66
N SER A 444 -6.89 -17.41 -12.48
CA SER A 444 -5.50 -17.86 -12.43
C SER A 444 -4.88 -17.93 -13.84
N ILE A 445 -3.56 -17.80 -13.91
CA ILE A 445 -2.84 -17.94 -15.20
C ILE A 445 -3.06 -19.36 -15.79
N LEU A 446 -3.05 -20.39 -14.95
CA LEU A 446 -3.29 -21.77 -15.39
C LEU A 446 -4.68 -21.93 -16.03
N ASP A 447 -5.72 -21.41 -15.37
CA ASP A 447 -7.08 -21.52 -15.88
C ASP A 447 -7.27 -20.72 -17.17
N ALA A 448 -6.68 -19.55 -17.27
CA ALA A 448 -6.69 -18.74 -18.47
C ALA A 448 -5.97 -19.43 -19.66
N VAL A 449 -4.80 -20.05 -19.43
CA VAL A 449 -4.08 -20.83 -20.46
C VAL A 449 -4.93 -22.02 -20.92
N ARG A 450 -5.57 -22.74 -20.01
CA ARG A 450 -6.50 -23.84 -20.34
C ARG A 450 -7.70 -23.36 -21.15
N ALA A 451 -8.30 -22.26 -20.74
CA ALA A 451 -9.43 -21.66 -21.47
C ALA A 451 -9.02 -21.25 -22.89
N LYS A 452 -7.84 -20.64 -23.05
CA LYS A 452 -7.30 -20.17 -24.33
C LYS A 452 -7.06 -21.30 -25.31
N LEU A 453 -6.41 -22.37 -24.88
CA LEU A 453 -6.03 -23.49 -25.76
C LEU A 453 -7.15 -24.51 -25.94
N GLY A 454 -8.12 -24.51 -25.04
CA GLY A 454 -9.27 -25.40 -25.07
C GLY A 454 -8.92 -26.87 -24.81
N PRO A 455 -9.90 -27.77 -24.85
CA PRO A 455 -9.74 -29.17 -24.42
C PRO A 455 -8.90 -30.05 -25.37
N SER A 456 -8.51 -29.54 -26.55
CA SER A 456 -7.69 -30.26 -27.52
C SER A 456 -6.18 -30.15 -27.23
N ALA A 457 -5.77 -29.28 -26.32
CA ALA A 457 -4.39 -29.10 -25.90
C ALA A 457 -4.15 -29.75 -24.53
N ASP A 458 -3.00 -30.36 -24.37
CA ASP A 458 -2.55 -30.95 -23.10
C ASP A 458 -1.86 -29.85 -22.26
N VAL A 459 -2.62 -29.18 -21.38
CA VAL A 459 -2.10 -28.15 -20.47
C VAL A 459 -1.90 -28.76 -19.09
N GLN A 460 -0.67 -29.10 -18.80
CA GLN A 460 -0.27 -29.75 -17.57
C GLN A 460 0.31 -28.75 -16.57
N TYR A 461 0.15 -29.02 -15.29
CA TYR A 461 0.62 -28.18 -14.20
C TYR A 461 1.56 -28.91 -13.25
N ALA A 462 2.62 -28.23 -12.84
CA ALA A 462 3.48 -28.64 -11.73
C ALA A 462 3.73 -27.45 -10.80
N PRO A 463 3.52 -27.58 -9.48
CA PRO A 463 3.74 -26.47 -8.53
C PRO A 463 5.22 -26.07 -8.44
N GLY A 464 6.16 -26.97 -8.71
CA GLY A 464 7.56 -26.76 -8.39
C GLY A 464 7.80 -26.49 -6.89
N PRO A 465 9.00 -26.09 -6.48
CA PRO A 465 9.23 -25.57 -5.14
C PRO A 465 8.59 -24.18 -5.02
N GLY A 466 7.83 -23.97 -3.95
CA GLY A 466 7.17 -22.70 -3.71
C GLY A 466 8.14 -21.55 -3.36
N ARG A 467 7.58 -20.37 -3.08
CA ARG A 467 8.32 -19.16 -2.66
C ARG A 467 9.02 -19.31 -1.31
N VAL A 468 8.64 -20.27 -0.51
CA VAL A 468 9.14 -20.44 0.85
C VAL A 468 10.01 -21.67 0.92
N SER A 469 11.32 -21.47 1.11
CA SER A 469 12.17 -22.53 1.66
C SER A 469 12.01 -22.50 3.18
N ARG A 470 11.15 -23.35 3.73
CA ARG A 470 11.02 -23.49 5.19
C ARG A 470 11.73 -24.74 5.61
N ASP A 471 12.81 -24.57 6.32
CA ASP A 471 13.42 -25.67 7.10
C ASP A 471 12.61 -25.97 8.35
N VAL A 472 11.69 -25.09 8.70
CA VAL A 472 10.85 -25.17 9.89
C VAL A 472 9.48 -24.51 9.68
N VAL A 473 8.50 -24.95 10.45
CA VAL A 473 7.15 -24.34 10.53
C VAL A 473 6.79 -23.99 11.96
N VAL A 474 5.87 -23.04 12.14
CA VAL A 474 5.36 -22.69 13.47
C VAL A 474 4.65 -23.90 14.06
N VAL A 475 4.95 -24.21 15.34
CA VAL A 475 4.29 -25.29 16.04
C VAL A 475 2.78 -25.02 16.15
N PRO A 476 1.92 -25.93 15.65
CA PRO A 476 0.48 -25.72 15.64
C PRO A 476 -0.13 -25.68 17.04
N ALA A 477 -1.21 -24.90 17.21
CA ALA A 477 -1.87 -24.66 18.49
C ALA A 477 -2.38 -25.96 19.17
N GLU A 478 -2.84 -26.93 18.38
CA GLU A 478 -3.34 -28.21 18.88
C GLU A 478 -2.28 -29.10 19.55
N ARG A 479 -1.01 -28.73 19.45
CA ARG A 479 0.11 -29.44 20.07
C ARG A 479 0.41 -28.99 21.49
N PHE A 480 -0.23 -27.92 21.94
CA PHE A 480 -0.01 -27.37 23.27
C PHE A 480 -1.14 -27.66 24.22
N SER A 481 -0.76 -27.94 25.49
CA SER A 481 -1.70 -28.00 26.61
C SER A 481 -1.07 -27.45 27.88
N SER A 482 -1.90 -26.94 28.77
CA SER A 482 -1.48 -26.48 30.10
C SER A 482 -2.56 -26.79 31.14
N VAL A 483 -2.24 -26.58 32.40
CA VAL A 483 -3.20 -26.75 33.49
C VAL A 483 -3.69 -25.38 33.96
N SER A 484 -5.00 -25.14 33.86
CA SER A 484 -5.64 -23.94 34.38
C SER A 484 -6.78 -24.36 35.31
N ASN A 485 -6.77 -23.83 36.54
CA ASN A 485 -7.76 -24.16 37.58
C ASN A 485 -7.95 -25.67 37.78
N GLY A 486 -6.87 -26.44 37.72
CA GLY A 486 -6.90 -27.91 37.89
C GLY A 486 -7.48 -28.69 36.72
N ARG A 487 -7.70 -28.05 35.55
CA ARG A 487 -8.17 -28.67 34.32
C ARG A 487 -7.14 -28.51 33.21
N ILE A 488 -7.01 -29.54 32.38
CA ILE A 488 -6.21 -29.44 31.16
C ILE A 488 -6.96 -28.57 30.17
N VAL A 489 -6.30 -27.53 29.67
CA VAL A 489 -6.77 -26.60 28.62
C VAL A 489 -5.79 -26.62 27.46
N GLN A 490 -6.27 -26.35 26.26
CA GLN A 490 -5.42 -26.16 25.07
C GLN A 490 -4.65 -24.83 25.14
N GLY A 491 -3.37 -24.86 24.76
CA GLY A 491 -2.48 -23.71 24.82
C GLY A 491 -1.56 -23.71 26.02
N LEU A 492 -0.66 -22.71 26.06
CA LEU A 492 0.34 -22.55 27.11
C LEU A 492 -0.09 -21.50 28.14
N SER A 493 0.26 -21.70 29.42
CA SER A 493 0.08 -20.67 30.45
C SER A 493 1.16 -19.59 30.26
N GLY A 494 0.77 -18.38 29.87
CA GLY A 494 1.65 -17.24 29.65
C GLY A 494 1.59 -16.27 30.85
N GLU A 495 2.76 -16.00 31.45
CA GLU A 495 2.99 -15.00 32.48
C GLU A 495 3.77 -13.83 31.89
N TYR A 496 3.27 -12.60 32.05
CA TYR A 496 3.89 -11.40 31.49
C TYR A 496 4.26 -10.42 32.60
N PHE A 497 5.48 -9.89 32.50
CA PHE A 497 6.09 -9.03 33.51
C PHE A 497 6.37 -7.64 32.94
N ASP A 498 6.22 -6.60 33.74
CA ASP A 498 6.53 -5.21 33.41
C ASP A 498 8.02 -4.85 33.56
N ASN A 499 8.89 -5.84 33.42
CA ASN A 499 10.34 -5.73 33.41
C ASN A 499 10.94 -6.82 32.51
N ASN A 500 12.18 -6.64 32.05
CA ASN A 500 12.85 -7.56 31.13
C ASN A 500 13.65 -8.70 31.82
N ARG A 501 13.36 -9.02 33.09
CA ARG A 501 14.10 -9.97 33.90
C ARG A 501 13.29 -11.11 34.48
N LEU A 502 11.99 -11.19 34.16
CA LEU A 502 11.04 -12.17 34.74
C LEU A 502 10.93 -12.07 36.29
N GLU A 503 11.10 -10.86 36.83
CA GLU A 503 11.12 -10.60 38.30
C GLU A 503 9.76 -10.16 38.82
N GLY A 504 9.47 -10.56 40.06
CA GLY A 504 8.24 -10.17 40.78
C GLY A 504 7.02 -10.99 40.40
N GLN A 505 5.83 -10.44 40.60
CA GLN A 505 4.56 -11.06 40.23
C GLN A 505 4.20 -10.64 38.79
N PRO A 506 3.71 -11.59 37.93
CA PRO A 506 3.27 -11.24 36.60
C PRO A 506 2.10 -10.25 36.65
N ARG A 507 2.13 -9.26 35.77
CA ARG A 507 1.04 -8.27 35.63
C ARG A 507 -0.13 -8.80 34.80
N LEU A 508 0.14 -9.78 33.95
CA LEU A 508 -0.86 -10.43 33.12
C LEU A 508 -0.59 -11.93 33.10
N VAL A 509 -1.61 -12.73 33.34
CA VAL A 509 -1.58 -14.18 33.16
C VAL A 509 -2.74 -14.57 32.25
N ARG A 510 -2.43 -15.32 31.17
CA ARG A 510 -3.43 -15.80 30.23
C ARG A 510 -3.01 -17.13 29.60
N THR A 511 -3.93 -17.80 28.90
CA THR A 511 -3.60 -18.94 28.07
C THR A 511 -3.37 -18.47 26.64
N ASP A 512 -2.19 -18.74 26.10
CA ASP A 512 -1.86 -18.45 24.72
C ASP A 512 -1.97 -19.73 23.88
N PRO A 513 -2.73 -19.71 22.77
CA PRO A 513 -2.99 -20.92 22.00
C PRO A 513 -1.73 -21.45 21.29
N ARG A 514 -0.81 -20.55 20.92
CA ARG A 514 0.48 -20.87 20.26
C ARG A 514 1.47 -19.74 20.52
N ILE A 515 2.75 -20.01 20.22
CA ILE A 515 3.81 -18.99 20.24
C ILE A 515 4.04 -18.53 18.79
N ASP A 516 3.37 -17.46 18.43
CA ASP A 516 3.47 -16.76 17.14
C ASP A 516 3.00 -15.34 17.34
N PHE A 517 3.91 -14.51 17.85
CA PHE A 517 3.60 -13.15 18.29
C PHE A 517 4.34 -12.10 17.48
N ARG A 518 3.67 -10.99 17.31
CA ARG A 518 4.21 -9.77 16.73
C ARG A 518 3.62 -8.57 17.48
N TRP A 519 4.42 -7.96 18.34
CA TRP A 519 4.00 -6.84 19.18
C TRP A 519 4.68 -5.50 18.83
N THR A 520 5.27 -5.39 17.66
CA THR A 520 6.12 -4.26 17.23
C THR A 520 5.60 -2.87 17.61
N LEU A 521 4.30 -2.63 17.46
CA LEU A 521 3.64 -1.36 17.84
C LEU A 521 2.56 -1.57 18.91
N ASN A 522 2.58 -2.72 19.59
CA ASN A 522 1.55 -3.11 20.54
C ASN A 522 2.19 -3.72 21.79
N SER A 523 1.53 -3.55 22.92
CA SER A 523 1.86 -4.29 24.11
C SER A 523 1.27 -5.71 24.06
N PRO A 524 1.87 -6.72 24.71
CA PRO A 524 1.24 -8.03 24.93
C PRO A 524 -0.13 -7.97 25.57
N GLY A 525 -0.42 -6.94 26.36
CA GLY A 525 -1.72 -6.73 27.00
C GLY A 525 -1.70 -5.68 28.10
N ARG A 526 -2.85 -5.46 28.70
CA ARG A 526 -3.04 -4.42 29.71
C ARG A 526 -2.07 -4.56 30.88
N GLY A 527 -1.36 -3.48 31.18
CA GLY A 527 -0.38 -3.40 32.27
C GLY A 527 1.02 -3.86 31.90
N ILE A 528 1.25 -4.23 30.64
CA ILE A 528 2.58 -4.53 30.10
C ILE A 528 3.00 -3.35 29.23
N PRO A 529 4.22 -2.81 29.39
CA PRO A 529 4.72 -1.74 28.51
C PRO A 529 4.96 -2.25 27.07
N PHE A 530 5.18 -1.33 26.14
CA PHE A 530 5.54 -1.67 24.75
C PHE A 530 6.95 -2.25 24.66
N ASP A 531 7.87 -1.71 25.43
CA ASP A 531 9.26 -2.16 25.54
C ASP A 531 9.60 -2.51 27.00
N TRP A 532 10.74 -3.14 27.22
CA TRP A 532 11.27 -3.49 28.56
C TRP A 532 10.37 -4.40 29.38
N TYR A 533 9.82 -5.43 28.73
CA TYR A 533 9.01 -6.45 29.36
C TYR A 533 9.58 -7.85 29.15
N SER A 534 9.06 -8.81 29.87
CA SER A 534 9.39 -10.22 29.67
C SER A 534 8.15 -11.10 29.80
N ALA A 535 8.26 -12.31 29.26
CA ALA A 535 7.20 -13.29 29.31
C ALA A 535 7.76 -14.69 29.55
N ARG A 536 6.97 -15.55 30.21
CA ARG A 536 7.25 -16.95 30.40
C ARG A 536 6.04 -17.76 30.05
N TRP A 537 6.22 -18.77 29.22
CA TRP A 537 5.17 -19.73 28.88
C TRP A 537 5.55 -21.10 29.44
N THR A 538 4.56 -21.79 30.04
CA THR A 538 4.71 -23.13 30.57
C THR A 538 3.54 -23.99 30.16
N GLY A 539 3.80 -25.28 29.93
CA GLY A 539 2.82 -26.27 29.56
C GLY A 539 3.47 -27.52 28.99
N SER A 540 2.71 -28.25 28.22
CA SER A 540 3.17 -29.47 27.55
C SER A 540 3.11 -29.32 26.04
N LEU A 541 4.11 -29.86 25.35
CA LEU A 541 4.21 -29.98 23.90
C LEU A 541 4.04 -31.43 23.49
N THR A 542 3.09 -31.74 22.62
CA THR A 542 2.90 -33.10 22.08
C THR A 542 3.53 -33.22 20.71
N ALA A 543 4.47 -34.12 20.52
CA ALA A 543 5.12 -34.41 19.26
C ALA A 543 4.11 -34.96 18.24
N PRO A 544 4.21 -34.55 16.94
CA PRO A 544 3.35 -35.07 15.88
C PRO A 544 3.67 -36.51 15.51
N PRO A 545 2.83 -37.20 14.68
CA PRO A 545 3.05 -38.59 14.28
C PRO A 545 4.37 -38.85 13.57
N GLU A 546 4.95 -37.83 12.91
CA GLU A 546 6.25 -37.91 12.24
C GLU A 546 7.45 -37.70 13.16
N GLY A 547 7.20 -37.28 14.42
CA GLY A 547 8.24 -36.89 15.35
C GLY A 547 8.87 -35.54 15.02
N VAL A 548 9.86 -35.13 15.82
CA VAL A 548 10.59 -33.85 15.63
C VAL A 548 12.08 -34.11 15.74
N ARG A 549 12.89 -33.58 14.82
CA ARG A 549 14.36 -33.66 14.85
C ARG A 549 15.02 -32.35 15.20
N ARG A 550 14.37 -31.23 14.83
CA ARG A 550 14.83 -29.88 15.18
C ARG A 550 13.67 -29.05 15.70
N ILE A 551 13.92 -28.35 16.78
CA ILE A 551 12.99 -27.35 17.34
C ILE A 551 13.73 -26.06 17.53
N GLY A 552 13.03 -24.91 17.41
CA GLY A 552 13.68 -23.64 17.51
C GLY A 552 12.78 -22.46 17.81
N LEU A 553 13.42 -21.33 17.92
CA LEU A 553 12.79 -20.03 18.11
C LEU A 553 13.22 -19.08 17.00
N GLU A 554 12.25 -18.43 16.39
CA GLU A 554 12.45 -17.28 15.54
C GLU A 554 12.00 -16.05 16.32
N GLY A 555 12.88 -15.10 16.51
CA GLY A 555 12.54 -13.91 17.27
C GLY A 555 13.67 -12.91 17.35
N ASN A 556 13.35 -11.76 17.89
CA ASN A 556 14.31 -10.74 18.29
C ASN A 556 14.29 -10.58 19.80
N ASP A 557 15.33 -9.91 20.27
CA ASP A 557 15.79 -9.84 21.64
C ASP A 557 16.07 -11.22 22.26
N GLY A 558 15.84 -11.43 23.52
CA GLY A 558 16.35 -12.62 24.19
C GLY A 558 15.31 -13.69 24.46
N TYR A 559 15.68 -14.93 24.24
CA TYR A 559 14.81 -16.08 24.53
C TYR A 559 15.56 -17.31 24.99
N ARG A 560 14.86 -18.15 25.76
CA ARG A 560 15.32 -19.47 26.21
C ARG A 560 14.22 -20.51 26.03
N LEU A 561 14.62 -21.71 25.58
CA LEU A 561 13.71 -22.84 25.48
C LEU A 561 14.20 -23.97 26.37
N TYR A 562 13.30 -24.47 27.20
CA TYR A 562 13.52 -25.65 28.03
C TYR A 562 12.55 -26.75 27.60
N LEU A 563 13.05 -27.96 27.41
CA LEU A 563 12.27 -29.16 27.20
C LEU A 563 12.62 -30.19 28.29
N ASP A 564 11.63 -30.73 28.96
CA ASP A 564 11.75 -31.66 30.08
C ASP A 564 12.74 -31.19 31.15
N GLY A 565 12.70 -29.89 31.45
CA GLY A 565 13.59 -29.24 32.41
C GLY A 565 15.00 -28.94 31.93
N ARG A 566 15.39 -29.42 30.73
CA ARG A 566 16.70 -29.16 30.13
C ARG A 566 16.68 -27.88 29.31
N LEU A 567 17.65 -26.97 29.53
CA LEU A 567 17.90 -25.83 28.68
C LEU A 567 18.36 -26.28 27.30
N THR A 568 17.47 -26.14 26.30
CA THR A 568 17.67 -26.59 24.92
C THR A 568 18.21 -25.48 24.04
N ILE A 569 17.71 -24.24 24.21
CA ILE A 569 18.20 -23.03 23.55
C ILE A 569 18.46 -21.99 24.61
N ASP A 570 19.66 -21.40 24.63
CA ASP A 570 20.01 -20.23 25.43
C ASP A 570 20.51 -19.11 24.52
N ASN A 571 19.63 -18.13 24.31
CA ASN A 571 19.92 -16.94 23.57
C ASN A 571 19.42 -15.70 24.33
N TRP A 572 19.78 -15.60 25.60
CA TRP A 572 19.36 -14.52 26.49
C TRP A 572 20.21 -13.27 26.29
N LYS A 573 20.09 -12.65 25.11
CA LYS A 573 20.80 -11.40 24.75
C LYS A 573 19.99 -10.60 23.75
N LYS A 574 20.11 -9.28 23.77
CA LYS A 574 19.52 -8.43 22.75
C LYS A 574 20.13 -8.72 21.38
N GLN A 575 19.29 -8.93 20.40
CA GLN A 575 19.69 -9.21 19.02
C GLN A 575 18.61 -8.84 18.01
N SER A 576 19.01 -8.73 16.75
CA SER A 576 18.10 -8.64 15.62
C SER A 576 17.31 -9.92 15.43
N TYR A 577 16.20 -9.84 14.70
CA TYR A 577 15.40 -11.01 14.34
C TYR A 577 16.24 -12.10 13.67
N GLY A 578 16.12 -13.30 14.16
CA GLY A 578 16.88 -14.46 13.68
C GLY A 578 16.29 -15.77 14.17
N THR A 579 16.76 -16.87 13.60
CA THR A 579 16.32 -18.23 13.93
C THR A 579 17.43 -18.98 14.64
N HIS A 580 17.12 -19.59 15.79
CA HIS A 580 17.99 -20.52 16.51
C HIS A 580 17.32 -21.87 16.62
N LEU A 581 17.94 -22.89 16.06
CA LEU A 581 17.47 -24.26 16.06
C LEU A 581 18.36 -25.12 16.94
N ALA A 582 17.75 -26.09 17.61
CA ALA A 582 18.43 -27.13 18.38
C ALA A 582 18.03 -28.51 17.85
N ASP A 583 19.01 -29.41 17.75
CA ASP A 583 18.76 -30.82 17.44
C ASP A 583 18.11 -31.49 18.67
N VAL A 584 16.97 -32.13 18.43
CA VAL A 584 16.21 -32.87 19.45
C VAL A 584 15.70 -34.18 18.86
N VAL A 585 15.29 -35.08 19.73
CA VAL A 585 14.55 -36.27 19.31
C VAL A 585 13.27 -36.31 20.14
N LEU A 586 12.17 -35.87 19.55
CA LEU A 586 10.84 -36.02 20.13
C LEU A 586 10.13 -37.13 19.36
N GLU A 587 9.93 -38.25 20.06
CA GLU A 587 9.31 -39.42 19.43
C GLU A 587 7.81 -39.17 19.15
N PRO A 588 7.28 -39.82 18.11
CA PRO A 588 5.87 -39.65 17.71
C PRO A 588 4.88 -39.75 18.87
N GLY A 589 4.04 -38.76 19.05
CA GLY A 589 2.97 -38.78 20.06
C GLY A 589 3.41 -38.60 21.49
N THR A 590 4.70 -38.42 21.78
CA THR A 590 5.19 -38.18 23.14
C THR A 590 4.85 -36.76 23.59
N SER A 591 4.65 -36.58 24.90
CA SER A 591 4.37 -35.29 25.52
C SER A 591 5.60 -34.86 26.34
N HIS A 592 6.01 -33.63 26.18
CA HIS A 592 7.22 -33.03 26.77
C HIS A 592 6.85 -31.79 27.57
N ASP A 593 7.44 -31.60 28.73
CA ASP A 593 7.30 -30.36 29.51
C ASP A 593 8.03 -29.22 28.78
N LEU A 594 7.30 -28.16 28.49
CA LEU A 594 7.83 -26.98 27.80
C LEU A 594 7.83 -25.77 28.72
N ARG A 595 8.98 -25.11 28.82
CA ARG A 595 9.09 -23.73 29.33
C ARG A 595 9.84 -22.88 28.33
N LEU A 596 9.21 -21.76 27.95
CA LEU A 596 9.80 -20.74 27.09
C LEU A 596 9.88 -19.42 27.85
N GLU A 597 11.01 -18.77 27.80
CA GLU A 597 11.24 -17.46 28.40
C GLU A 597 11.65 -16.48 27.30
N TYR A 598 11.17 -15.25 27.41
CA TYR A 598 11.39 -14.18 26.43
C TYR A 598 11.57 -12.84 27.16
N PHE A 599 12.42 -11.98 26.62
CA PHE A 599 12.41 -10.57 26.97
C PHE A 599 12.49 -9.70 25.73
N GLU A 600 11.83 -8.56 25.82
CA GLU A 600 11.88 -7.46 24.90
C GLU A 600 12.58 -6.27 25.56
N SER A 601 13.46 -5.59 24.83
CA SER A 601 14.08 -4.37 25.33
C SER A 601 13.59 -3.14 24.61
N THR A 602 13.82 -3.05 23.30
CA THR A 602 13.34 -1.93 22.48
C THR A 602 13.18 -2.36 21.03
N GLY A 603 12.14 -1.88 20.36
CA GLY A 603 11.94 -2.02 18.93
C GLY A 603 10.93 -3.09 18.54
N ASN A 604 11.31 -3.99 17.63
CA ASN A 604 10.41 -5.00 17.11
C ASN A 604 10.32 -6.21 18.04
N ALA A 605 9.16 -6.44 18.63
CA ALA A 605 8.88 -7.62 19.43
C ALA A 605 8.24 -8.72 18.59
N ARG A 606 9.02 -9.75 18.24
CA ARG A 606 8.55 -10.92 17.48
C ARG A 606 9.08 -12.20 18.09
N LEU A 607 8.21 -13.19 18.22
CA LEU A 607 8.61 -14.50 18.74
C LEU A 607 7.73 -15.60 18.13
N LYS A 608 8.39 -16.65 17.58
CA LYS A 608 7.73 -17.87 17.13
C LYS A 608 8.46 -19.10 17.65
N LEU A 609 7.69 -20.10 18.08
CA LEU A 609 8.23 -21.43 18.32
C LEU A 609 8.03 -22.27 17.06
N VAL A 610 9.12 -22.83 16.54
CA VAL A 610 9.15 -23.52 15.26
C VAL A 610 9.76 -24.92 15.40
N TRP A 611 9.43 -25.81 14.49
CA TRP A 611 10.01 -27.15 14.38
C TRP A 611 10.10 -27.62 12.92
N ASP A 612 10.82 -28.73 12.68
CA ASP A 612 10.99 -29.33 11.35
C ASP A 612 9.91 -30.38 11.00
N ALA A 613 8.98 -30.68 11.91
CA ALA A 613 7.90 -31.64 11.64
C ALA A 613 6.93 -31.07 10.59
N GLY A 614 6.57 -31.89 9.61
CA GLY A 614 5.71 -31.49 8.49
C GLY A 614 6.40 -30.66 7.41
N VAL A 615 7.73 -30.47 7.51
CA VAL A 615 8.53 -29.86 6.45
C VAL A 615 9.02 -30.96 5.51
N SER A 616 8.72 -30.81 4.22
CA SER A 616 9.33 -31.68 3.20
C SER A 616 10.50 -30.97 2.54
N ASP A 617 11.69 -31.55 2.59
CA ASP A 617 12.89 -31.12 1.84
C ASP A 617 12.90 -31.79 0.45
N ASP A 618 11.77 -31.75 -0.23
CA ASP A 618 11.60 -32.43 -1.51
C ASP A 618 11.71 -31.49 -2.73
N TRP A 619 12.18 -30.27 -2.53
CA TRP A 619 12.27 -29.28 -3.59
C TRP A 619 13.04 -29.78 -4.84
N ARG A 620 14.06 -30.64 -4.66
CA ARG A 620 14.79 -31.25 -5.79
C ARG A 620 13.92 -32.21 -6.58
N SER A 621 13.08 -32.99 -5.91
CA SER A 621 12.14 -33.90 -6.57
C SER A 621 11.01 -33.14 -7.26
N GLN A 622 10.57 -32.03 -6.66
CA GLN A 622 9.60 -31.13 -7.25
C GLN A 622 10.17 -30.45 -8.53
N ILE A 623 11.42 -30.00 -8.51
CA ILE A 623 12.12 -29.50 -9.70
C ILE A 623 12.22 -30.63 -10.74
N ALA A 624 12.66 -31.83 -10.39
CA ALA A 624 12.79 -32.94 -11.33
C ALA A 624 11.44 -33.28 -11.99
N SER A 625 10.35 -33.24 -11.22
CA SER A 625 8.99 -33.45 -11.77
C SER A 625 8.58 -32.37 -12.74
N ALA A 626 8.88 -31.12 -12.44
CA ALA A 626 8.62 -29.98 -13.31
C ALA A 626 9.45 -30.01 -14.59
N VAL A 627 10.75 -30.40 -14.51
CA VAL A 627 11.64 -30.59 -15.66
C VAL A 627 11.09 -31.68 -16.56
N SER A 628 10.73 -32.86 -15.99
CA SER A 628 10.14 -33.95 -16.76
C SER A 628 8.84 -33.55 -17.46
N LEU A 629 8.05 -32.64 -16.88
CA LEU A 629 6.87 -32.07 -17.53
C LEU A 629 7.26 -31.16 -18.69
N ALA A 630 8.22 -30.28 -18.50
CA ALA A 630 8.70 -29.34 -19.52
C ALA A 630 9.29 -30.09 -20.75
N GLU A 631 10.08 -31.16 -20.53
CA GLU A 631 10.66 -31.98 -21.58
C GLU A 631 9.61 -32.56 -22.53
N ARG A 632 8.42 -32.90 -22.02
CA ARG A 632 7.30 -33.46 -22.81
C ARG A 632 6.40 -32.40 -23.46
N SER A 633 6.61 -31.13 -23.14
CA SER A 633 5.80 -30.02 -23.63
C SER A 633 6.48 -29.26 -24.75
N GLN A 634 5.70 -28.57 -25.57
CA GLN A 634 6.21 -27.71 -26.66
C GLN A 634 6.81 -26.42 -26.10
N VAL A 635 6.28 -25.92 -24.99
CA VAL A 635 6.74 -24.71 -24.28
C VAL A 635 6.50 -24.87 -22.77
N ALA A 636 7.38 -24.30 -21.97
CA ALA A 636 7.20 -24.18 -20.54
C ALA A 636 6.91 -22.69 -20.18
N ILE A 637 5.82 -22.46 -19.46
CA ILE A 637 5.48 -21.17 -18.86
C ILE A 637 5.76 -21.30 -17.36
N VAL A 638 6.82 -20.64 -16.87
CA VAL A 638 7.21 -20.65 -15.48
C VAL A 638 6.70 -19.37 -14.83
N VAL A 639 5.79 -19.51 -13.86
CA VAL A 639 5.24 -18.39 -13.12
C VAL A 639 5.92 -18.34 -11.76
N ALA A 640 6.72 -17.30 -11.54
CA ALA A 640 7.52 -17.12 -10.34
C ALA A 640 7.24 -15.76 -9.73
N GLY A 641 7.38 -15.65 -8.43
CA GLY A 641 7.09 -14.36 -7.80
C GLY A 641 7.47 -14.31 -6.34
N LEU A 642 7.10 -13.20 -5.72
CA LEU A 642 7.37 -12.92 -4.31
C LEU A 642 6.17 -12.29 -3.65
N GLU A 643 6.17 -12.26 -2.32
CA GLU A 643 5.18 -11.55 -1.53
C GLU A 643 5.80 -10.30 -0.93
N GLU A 644 5.16 -9.19 -1.14
CA GLU A 644 5.51 -7.87 -0.63
C GLU A 644 4.40 -7.31 0.25
N GLY A 645 4.53 -6.07 0.66
CA GLY A 645 3.58 -5.36 1.51
C GLY A 645 4.23 -4.72 2.71
N GLU A 646 3.43 -4.08 3.51
CA GLU A 646 3.84 -3.48 4.76
C GLU A 646 4.52 -4.49 5.69
N PHE A 647 5.65 -4.10 6.29
CA PHE A 647 6.54 -4.94 7.13
C PHE A 647 7.27 -6.07 6.38
N ARG A 648 7.38 -6.00 5.06
CA ARG A 648 8.04 -7.03 4.23
C ARG A 648 9.21 -6.46 3.43
N ASP A 649 9.95 -5.52 4.00
CA ASP A 649 11.17 -4.99 3.41
C ASP A 649 12.17 -6.11 3.13
N ARG A 650 12.85 -6.04 1.98
CA ARG A 650 13.74 -7.08 1.50
C ARG A 650 15.19 -6.61 1.50
N ALA A 651 16.08 -7.39 2.08
CA ALA A 651 17.53 -7.15 1.95
C ALA A 651 18.05 -7.66 0.60
N PHE A 652 17.47 -8.74 0.09
CA PHE A 652 17.81 -9.37 -1.19
C PHE A 652 16.63 -9.27 -2.15
N LEU A 653 16.92 -8.99 -3.41
CA LEU A 653 15.92 -8.80 -4.46
C LEU A 653 15.72 -10.02 -5.37
N GLY A 654 16.45 -11.10 -5.17
CA GLY A 654 16.25 -12.36 -5.88
C GLY A 654 14.91 -13.02 -5.57
N LEU A 655 14.51 -13.96 -6.41
CA LEU A 655 13.30 -14.75 -6.16
C LEU A 655 13.47 -15.62 -4.91
N PRO A 656 12.53 -15.60 -3.96
CA PRO A 656 12.63 -16.37 -2.74
C PRO A 656 12.49 -17.89 -2.97
N GLY A 657 13.00 -18.65 -2.03
CA GLY A 657 12.94 -20.11 -2.08
C GLY A 657 13.89 -20.71 -3.13
N HIS A 658 13.42 -21.72 -3.87
CA HIS A 658 14.20 -22.40 -4.91
C HIS A 658 13.68 -22.09 -6.32
N GLN A 659 12.99 -20.98 -6.52
CA GLN A 659 12.40 -20.59 -7.81
C GLN A 659 13.45 -20.33 -8.88
N GLU A 660 14.61 -19.73 -8.54
CA GLU A 660 15.71 -19.53 -9.50
C GLU A 660 16.32 -20.85 -9.95
N ALA A 661 16.52 -21.80 -9.02
CA ALA A 661 16.97 -23.14 -9.35
C ALA A 661 15.97 -23.88 -10.26
N LEU A 662 14.67 -23.69 -10.04
CA LEU A 662 13.61 -24.20 -10.90
C LEU A 662 13.73 -23.64 -12.32
N ILE A 663 13.81 -22.30 -12.48
CA ILE A 663 13.91 -21.63 -13.78
C ILE A 663 15.15 -22.15 -14.53
N GLN A 664 16.31 -22.22 -13.86
CA GLN A 664 17.56 -22.70 -14.47
C GLN A 664 17.46 -24.17 -14.91
N ALA A 665 16.83 -25.03 -14.11
CA ALA A 665 16.64 -26.43 -14.43
C ALA A 665 15.67 -26.64 -15.60
N ILE A 666 14.56 -25.87 -15.65
CA ILE A 666 13.62 -25.91 -16.77
C ILE A 666 14.28 -25.42 -18.07
N ALA A 667 15.07 -24.35 -18.01
CA ALA A 667 15.81 -23.84 -19.17
C ALA A 667 16.80 -24.88 -19.72
N ALA A 668 17.40 -25.70 -18.85
CA ALA A 668 18.29 -26.79 -19.27
C ALA A 668 17.57 -27.96 -19.96
N ALA A 669 16.24 -28.03 -19.89
CA ALA A 669 15.45 -29.07 -20.59
C ALA A 669 15.39 -28.88 -22.12
N GLY A 670 15.90 -27.80 -22.67
CA GLY A 670 16.01 -27.54 -24.12
C GLY A 670 14.69 -27.28 -24.81
N LYS A 671 13.68 -26.81 -24.10
CA LYS A 671 12.40 -26.33 -24.62
C LYS A 671 12.31 -24.81 -24.47
N PRO A 672 11.51 -24.13 -25.30
CA PRO A 672 11.24 -22.71 -25.09
C PRO A 672 10.68 -22.44 -23.68
N VAL A 673 11.27 -21.47 -22.97
CA VAL A 673 10.90 -21.09 -21.62
C VAL A 673 10.47 -19.63 -21.57
N VAL A 674 9.23 -19.42 -21.16
CA VAL A 674 8.67 -18.11 -20.88
C VAL A 674 8.53 -17.96 -19.37
N VAL A 675 9.14 -16.93 -18.79
CA VAL A 675 9.01 -16.61 -17.35
C VAL A 675 8.02 -15.48 -17.18
N VAL A 676 7.05 -15.68 -16.30
CA VAL A 676 6.07 -14.67 -15.85
C VAL A 676 6.40 -14.33 -14.41
N LEU A 677 6.79 -13.07 -14.16
CA LEU A 677 7.06 -12.56 -12.83
C LEU A 677 5.78 -12.01 -12.21
N VAL A 678 5.55 -12.34 -10.92
CA VAL A 678 4.42 -11.83 -10.13
C VAL A 678 4.96 -11.20 -8.84
N GLY A 679 4.93 -9.89 -8.74
CA GLY A 679 5.46 -9.13 -7.61
C GLY A 679 5.15 -7.64 -7.73
N GLY A 680 5.47 -6.86 -6.71
CA GLY A 680 5.16 -5.43 -6.66
C GLY A 680 6.38 -4.51 -6.72
N SER A 681 7.59 -5.06 -6.93
CA SER A 681 8.84 -4.30 -6.95
C SER A 681 9.87 -4.95 -7.87
N ALA A 682 11.06 -4.37 -7.97
CA ALA A 682 12.14 -4.91 -8.77
C ALA A 682 12.62 -6.27 -8.23
N ILE A 683 12.94 -7.17 -9.16
CA ILE A 683 13.53 -8.48 -8.89
C ILE A 683 14.87 -8.54 -9.61
N THR A 684 15.94 -8.96 -8.91
CA THR A 684 17.23 -9.25 -9.56
C THR A 684 17.12 -10.58 -10.31
N ILE A 685 17.16 -10.52 -11.62
CA ILE A 685 16.98 -11.67 -12.52
C ILE A 685 18.23 -12.02 -13.31
N SER A 686 19.31 -11.25 -13.14
CA SER A 686 20.59 -11.44 -13.82
C SER A 686 21.13 -12.87 -13.76
N PRO A 687 20.98 -13.65 -12.66
CA PRO A 687 21.53 -15.02 -12.57
C PRO A 687 20.93 -16.01 -13.56
N TRP A 688 19.81 -15.71 -14.17
CA TRP A 688 19.09 -16.65 -15.03
C TRP A 688 18.47 -16.01 -16.30
N LEU A 689 18.54 -14.70 -16.45
CA LEU A 689 17.91 -13.98 -17.57
C LEU A 689 18.34 -14.52 -18.95
N ASP A 690 19.63 -14.79 -19.14
CA ASP A 690 20.20 -15.30 -20.38
C ASP A 690 19.73 -16.72 -20.75
N ARG A 691 19.07 -17.41 -19.87
CA ARG A 691 18.55 -18.78 -20.01
C ARG A 691 17.06 -18.81 -20.36
N ALA A 692 16.33 -17.79 -20.03
CA ALA A 692 14.93 -17.63 -20.43
C ALA A 692 14.84 -17.16 -21.88
N ASP A 693 13.85 -17.66 -22.64
CA ASP A 693 13.61 -17.21 -24.02
C ASP A 693 12.75 -15.96 -24.09
N ALA A 694 11.90 -15.75 -23.08
CA ALA A 694 11.15 -14.52 -22.87
C ALA A 694 10.84 -14.32 -21.39
N VAL A 695 10.76 -13.07 -20.97
CA VAL A 695 10.40 -12.66 -19.59
C VAL A 695 9.37 -11.54 -19.65
N ILE A 696 8.25 -11.72 -18.96
CA ILE A 696 7.28 -10.66 -18.73
C ILE A 696 7.13 -10.39 -17.22
N ASP A 697 6.96 -9.12 -16.89
CA ASP A 697 6.58 -8.70 -15.54
C ASP A 697 5.09 -8.37 -15.53
N ALA A 698 4.33 -9.17 -14.83
CA ALA A 698 2.88 -9.01 -14.70
C ALA A 698 2.49 -8.19 -13.45
N TRP A 699 3.44 -7.83 -12.61
CA TRP A 699 3.19 -7.18 -11.31
C TRP A 699 2.23 -8.01 -10.44
N TYR A 700 1.38 -7.35 -9.63
CA TYR A 700 0.14 -7.93 -9.11
C TYR A 700 -1.01 -7.46 -10.00
N PRO A 701 -1.47 -8.30 -10.94
CA PRO A 701 -2.30 -7.85 -12.05
C PRO A 701 -3.80 -7.76 -11.74
N GLY A 702 -4.20 -7.90 -10.47
CA GLY A 702 -5.60 -7.89 -10.06
C GLY A 702 -6.36 -9.18 -10.37
N GLU A 703 -7.67 -9.16 -10.19
CA GLU A 703 -8.49 -10.38 -10.28
C GLU A 703 -8.65 -10.96 -11.68
N GLU A 704 -8.48 -10.15 -12.73
CA GLU A 704 -8.51 -10.57 -14.15
C GLU A 704 -7.11 -10.83 -14.72
N GLY A 705 -6.11 -10.96 -13.83
CA GLY A 705 -4.70 -11.05 -14.19
C GLY A 705 -4.35 -12.25 -15.05
N GLY A 706 -4.97 -13.40 -14.82
CA GLY A 706 -4.74 -14.60 -15.64
C GLY A 706 -5.10 -14.38 -17.10
N ASP A 707 -6.27 -13.81 -17.37
CA ASP A 707 -6.72 -13.50 -18.74
C ASP A 707 -5.82 -12.45 -19.38
N ALA A 708 -5.43 -11.40 -18.65
CA ALA A 708 -4.56 -10.35 -19.16
C ALA A 708 -3.17 -10.88 -19.54
N VAL A 709 -2.58 -11.75 -18.71
CA VAL A 709 -1.30 -12.41 -19.00
C VAL A 709 -1.41 -13.25 -20.27
N VAL A 710 -2.49 -14.01 -20.42
CA VAL A 710 -2.73 -14.86 -21.59
C VAL A 710 -2.94 -14.02 -22.86
N ASP A 711 -3.65 -12.88 -22.78
CA ASP A 711 -3.79 -11.95 -23.91
C ASP A 711 -2.42 -11.49 -24.44
N VAL A 712 -1.48 -11.21 -23.53
CA VAL A 712 -0.11 -10.84 -23.89
C VAL A 712 0.65 -12.06 -24.44
N LEU A 713 0.65 -13.19 -23.72
CA LEU A 713 1.41 -14.39 -24.12
C LEU A 713 1.05 -14.86 -25.53
N PHE A 714 -0.23 -14.78 -25.92
CA PHE A 714 -0.71 -15.24 -27.23
C PHE A 714 -0.90 -14.11 -28.25
N GLY A 715 -0.51 -12.88 -27.92
CA GLY A 715 -0.48 -11.74 -28.85
C GLY A 715 -1.85 -11.17 -29.21
N GLU A 716 -2.88 -11.42 -28.41
CA GLU A 716 -4.17 -10.73 -28.51
C GLU A 716 -4.03 -9.28 -28.03
N TYR A 717 -3.06 -9.04 -27.18
CA TYR A 717 -2.64 -7.71 -26.77
C TYR A 717 -1.12 -7.56 -26.97
N ASN A 718 -0.70 -6.49 -27.65
CA ASN A 718 0.70 -6.17 -27.81
C ASN A 718 1.21 -5.45 -26.54
N PRO A 719 2.19 -6.02 -25.81
CA PRO A 719 2.64 -5.43 -24.55
C PRO A 719 3.18 -4.02 -24.74
N ALA A 720 2.76 -3.12 -23.88
CA ALA A 720 3.12 -1.71 -23.95
C ALA A 720 3.37 -1.07 -22.56
N GLY A 721 3.35 -1.88 -21.51
CA GLY A 721 3.76 -1.46 -20.17
C GLY A 721 5.21 -0.98 -20.16
N ARG A 722 5.51 -0.01 -19.29
CA ARG A 722 6.87 0.54 -19.10
C ARG A 722 7.18 0.56 -17.62
N LEU A 723 8.41 0.19 -17.26
CA LEU A 723 8.84 0.15 -15.87
C LEU A 723 8.73 1.53 -15.21
N PRO A 724 7.97 1.67 -14.12
CA PRO A 724 7.91 2.91 -13.34
C PRO A 724 9.04 2.99 -12.30
N ILE A 725 9.87 1.97 -12.21
CA ILE A 725 11.04 1.85 -11.33
C ILE A 725 12.23 1.27 -12.11
N THR A 726 13.42 1.60 -11.67
CA THR A 726 14.68 1.06 -12.21
C THR A 726 14.95 -0.33 -11.63
N PHE A 727 15.29 -1.30 -12.47
CA PHE A 727 15.68 -2.66 -12.04
C PHE A 727 17.21 -2.74 -11.92
N PRO A 728 17.76 -3.01 -10.72
CA PRO A 728 19.19 -3.16 -10.53
C PRO A 728 19.71 -4.51 -11.04
N VAL A 729 20.99 -4.59 -11.33
CA VAL A 729 21.71 -5.85 -11.59
C VAL A 729 21.87 -6.64 -10.28
N ALA A 730 22.14 -5.93 -9.19
CA ALA A 730 22.29 -6.48 -7.85
C ALA A 730 21.97 -5.42 -6.78
N GLU A 731 21.65 -5.89 -5.57
CA GLU A 731 21.30 -5.05 -4.42
C GLU A 731 22.39 -4.03 -4.04
N GLY A 732 23.66 -4.34 -4.31
CA GLY A 732 24.78 -3.46 -4.04
C GLY A 732 24.75 -2.12 -4.79
N GLN A 733 23.91 -2.00 -5.84
CA GLN A 733 23.74 -0.75 -6.59
C GLN A 733 22.78 0.24 -5.90
N LEU A 734 22.00 -0.22 -4.91
CA LEU A 734 20.92 0.57 -4.31
C LEU A 734 21.44 1.62 -3.31
N PRO A 735 20.85 2.82 -3.25
CA PRO A 735 19.70 3.27 -4.07
C PRO A 735 20.12 3.54 -5.52
N LEU A 736 19.29 3.11 -6.48
CA LEU A 736 19.52 3.27 -7.91
C LEU A 736 18.26 3.82 -8.59
N TYR A 737 18.33 5.05 -9.09
CA TYR A 737 17.24 5.70 -9.82
C TYR A 737 17.81 6.53 -10.98
N TYR A 738 17.01 6.69 -12.05
CA TYR A 738 17.48 7.26 -13.30
C TYR A 738 17.87 8.75 -13.22
N ASN A 739 17.22 9.52 -12.33
CA ASN A 739 17.36 10.98 -12.21
C ASN A 739 18.34 11.40 -11.10
N HIS A 740 19.38 10.62 -10.91
CA HIS A 740 20.45 10.94 -9.97
C HIS A 740 21.21 12.23 -10.34
N LYS A 741 21.88 12.85 -9.37
CA LYS A 741 22.77 14.00 -9.62
C LYS A 741 24.07 13.52 -10.27
N PRO A 742 24.72 14.38 -11.09
CA PRO A 742 25.97 14.00 -11.73
C PRO A 742 27.07 13.73 -10.69
N THR A 743 27.89 12.73 -10.98
CA THR A 743 29.08 12.38 -10.22
C THR A 743 30.35 12.74 -11.00
N GLY A 744 31.43 13.12 -10.32
CA GLY A 744 32.74 13.37 -10.91
C GLY A 744 33.62 12.13 -11.01
N ARG A 745 33.19 10.96 -10.59
CA ARG A 745 34.00 9.74 -10.46
C ARG A 745 33.53 8.58 -11.35
N GLY A 746 32.49 8.76 -12.14
CA GLY A 746 31.81 7.68 -12.85
C GLY A 746 30.84 6.94 -11.95
N ASP A 747 30.06 6.04 -12.55
CA ASP A 747 28.96 5.34 -11.86
C ASP A 747 29.33 3.89 -11.51
N ASP A 748 30.40 3.34 -12.12
CA ASP A 748 30.78 1.93 -11.95
C ASP A 748 31.43 1.66 -10.60
N TYR A 749 31.16 0.47 -10.06
CA TYR A 749 31.88 -0.13 -8.95
C TYR A 749 33.13 -0.85 -9.48
N LEU A 750 34.01 -1.31 -8.57
CA LEU A 750 35.20 -2.09 -8.95
C LEU A 750 34.80 -3.44 -9.62
N ASP A 751 33.72 -4.03 -9.14
CA ASP A 751 33.30 -5.39 -9.45
C ASP A 751 31.92 -5.48 -10.10
N LEU A 752 31.24 -4.33 -10.29
CA LEU A 752 29.91 -4.26 -10.87
C LEU A 752 29.75 -2.96 -11.68
N THR A 753 28.97 -3.02 -12.74
CA THR A 753 28.57 -1.80 -13.45
C THR A 753 27.65 -0.94 -12.59
N GLY A 754 27.70 0.38 -12.77
CA GLY A 754 26.71 1.31 -12.22
C GLY A 754 25.43 1.44 -13.07
N GLN A 755 25.36 0.73 -14.23
CA GLN A 755 24.19 0.77 -15.09
C GLN A 755 23.12 -0.20 -14.59
N PRO A 756 21.83 0.15 -14.71
CA PRO A 756 20.73 -0.76 -14.34
C PRO A 756 20.64 -1.96 -15.28
N LEU A 757 20.02 -3.03 -14.82
CA LEU A 757 19.62 -4.15 -15.66
C LEU A 757 18.54 -3.69 -16.66
N PHE A 758 17.47 -3.07 -16.16
CA PHE A 758 16.45 -2.40 -16.96
C PHE A 758 16.23 -0.97 -16.44
N PRO A 759 16.36 0.04 -17.32
CA PRO A 759 16.22 1.42 -16.91
C PRO A 759 14.75 1.82 -16.70
N PHE A 760 14.52 2.88 -15.94
CA PHE A 760 13.23 3.55 -15.83
C PHE A 760 12.62 3.82 -17.22
N GLY A 761 11.34 3.53 -17.37
CA GLY A 761 10.61 3.68 -18.63
C GLY A 761 10.80 2.54 -19.63
N PHE A 762 11.60 1.50 -19.33
CA PHE A 762 11.87 0.37 -20.22
C PHE A 762 10.64 -0.53 -20.41
N GLY A 763 10.53 -1.12 -21.60
CA GLY A 763 9.58 -2.16 -21.96
C GLY A 763 9.64 -2.42 -23.45
N LEU A 764 9.59 -3.70 -23.83
CA LEU A 764 9.58 -4.16 -25.22
C LEU A 764 8.14 -4.20 -25.79
N SER A 765 8.02 -4.44 -27.10
CA SER A 765 6.77 -4.57 -27.81
C SER A 765 6.93 -5.60 -28.93
N TYR A 766 5.82 -6.21 -29.36
CA TYR A 766 5.79 -7.08 -30.54
C TYR A 766 5.86 -6.32 -31.86
N THR A 767 5.97 -4.99 -31.82
CA THR A 767 6.16 -4.11 -32.98
C THR A 767 7.31 -3.15 -32.73
N THR A 768 7.68 -2.38 -33.74
CA THR A 768 8.78 -1.41 -33.69
C THR A 768 8.31 -0.03 -34.04
N PHE A 769 8.95 0.97 -33.40
CA PHE A 769 8.60 2.39 -33.60
C PHE A 769 9.81 3.21 -34.00
N ALA A 770 9.62 4.12 -34.97
CA ALA A 770 10.60 5.11 -35.38
C ALA A 770 10.20 6.50 -34.90
N TYR A 771 11.18 7.28 -34.52
CA TYR A 771 11.02 8.65 -34.03
C TYR A 771 11.70 9.63 -34.97
N SER A 772 11.05 10.74 -35.31
CA SER A 772 11.58 11.75 -36.23
C SER A 772 10.97 13.13 -35.98
N GLY A 773 11.40 14.13 -36.74
CA GLY A 773 10.74 15.42 -36.86
C GLY A 773 10.73 16.27 -35.58
N LEU A 774 11.77 16.15 -34.72
CA LEU A 774 11.85 16.99 -33.53
C LEU A 774 11.87 18.47 -33.92
N ARG A 775 10.95 19.24 -33.31
CA ARG A 775 10.89 20.71 -33.41
C ARG A 775 10.61 21.30 -32.04
N ILE A 776 11.27 22.36 -31.69
CA ILE A 776 11.13 23.09 -30.41
C ILE A 776 10.86 24.55 -30.79
N GLU A 777 9.64 25.01 -30.60
CA GLU A 777 9.19 26.32 -31.06
C GLU A 777 8.38 27.05 -29.97
N PRO A 778 8.84 28.24 -29.53
CA PRO A 778 10.11 28.89 -29.90
C PRO A 778 11.32 28.18 -29.32
N GLY A 779 12.47 28.19 -30.03
CA GLY A 779 13.75 27.63 -29.53
C GLY A 779 14.41 28.50 -28.46
N GLU A 780 13.87 29.70 -28.23
CA GLU A 780 14.33 30.66 -27.24
C GLU A 780 13.11 31.36 -26.60
N MET A 781 13.10 31.47 -25.24
CA MET A 781 11.98 32.05 -24.51
C MET A 781 12.44 32.77 -23.24
N PRO A 782 11.66 33.70 -22.67
CA PRO A 782 11.90 34.25 -21.36
C PRO A 782 11.62 33.20 -20.27
N ALA A 783 12.14 33.41 -19.05
CA ALA A 783 11.91 32.52 -17.90
C ALA A 783 10.43 32.25 -17.57
N SER A 784 9.53 33.19 -17.87
CA SER A 784 8.07 33.04 -17.74
C SER A 784 7.38 32.49 -19.00
N GLY A 785 8.14 32.20 -20.06
CA GLY A 785 7.64 31.76 -21.36
C GLY A 785 7.34 30.28 -21.41
N LYS A 786 6.82 29.85 -22.56
CA LYS A 786 6.52 28.45 -22.88
C LYS A 786 7.06 28.11 -24.26
N THR A 787 7.46 26.88 -24.46
CA THR A 787 7.81 26.31 -25.76
C THR A 787 7.06 25.00 -25.99
N ILE A 788 6.83 24.66 -27.25
CA ILE A 788 6.21 23.40 -27.63
C ILE A 788 7.24 22.50 -28.30
N VAL A 789 7.44 21.34 -27.73
CA VAL A 789 8.27 20.26 -28.27
C VAL A 789 7.38 19.33 -29.09
N ARG A 790 7.64 19.20 -30.39
CA ARG A 790 6.92 18.31 -31.30
C ARG A 790 7.83 17.20 -31.80
N CYS A 791 7.30 16.02 -31.95
CA CYS A 791 7.98 14.91 -32.62
C CYS A 791 6.95 14.04 -33.37
N THR A 792 7.40 13.25 -34.31
CA THR A 792 6.61 12.26 -35.03
C THR A 792 7.04 10.88 -34.61
N VAL A 793 6.06 10.01 -34.31
CA VAL A 793 6.28 8.59 -34.03
C VAL A 793 5.53 7.77 -35.06
N LYS A 794 6.18 6.75 -35.60
CA LYS A 794 5.64 5.84 -36.63
C LYS A 794 5.80 4.41 -36.18
N ASN A 795 4.75 3.62 -36.29
CA ASN A 795 4.84 2.16 -36.18
C ASN A 795 5.45 1.59 -37.48
N THR A 796 6.63 1.03 -37.35
CA THR A 796 7.39 0.47 -38.51
C THR A 796 7.28 -1.06 -38.60
N GLY A 797 6.61 -1.70 -37.63
CA GLY A 797 6.39 -3.14 -37.63
C GLY A 797 5.09 -3.56 -38.33
N ALA A 798 4.78 -4.85 -38.25
CA ALA A 798 3.66 -5.47 -38.95
C ALA A 798 2.38 -5.60 -38.07
N ARG A 799 2.43 -5.18 -36.79
CA ARG A 799 1.31 -5.27 -35.85
C ARG A 799 0.98 -3.89 -35.29
N GLY A 800 -0.28 -3.64 -34.97
CA GLY A 800 -0.69 -2.49 -34.21
C GLY A 800 -0.16 -2.60 -32.75
N GLY A 801 0.04 -1.47 -32.11
CA GLY A 801 0.49 -1.44 -30.70
C GLY A 801 0.60 -0.03 -30.16
N ASP A 802 0.71 0.03 -28.84
CA ASP A 802 0.89 1.30 -28.15
C ASP A 802 2.38 1.59 -27.96
N GLU A 803 2.73 2.86 -28.08
CA GLU A 803 4.04 3.39 -27.70
C GLU A 803 3.88 4.43 -26.61
N VAL A 804 4.80 4.39 -25.62
CA VAL A 804 4.91 5.40 -24.58
C VAL A 804 6.09 6.32 -24.89
N VAL A 805 5.78 7.49 -25.38
CA VAL A 805 6.79 8.51 -25.74
C VAL A 805 7.09 9.37 -24.51
N GLN A 806 8.35 9.40 -24.11
CA GLN A 806 8.81 10.01 -22.86
C GLN A 806 9.66 11.24 -23.20
N LEU A 807 9.33 12.38 -22.58
CA LEU A 807 10.06 13.63 -22.69
C LEU A 807 10.89 13.86 -21.42
N TYR A 808 12.19 13.92 -21.59
CA TYR A 808 13.13 14.26 -20.54
C TYR A 808 13.78 15.61 -20.79
N VAL A 809 14.11 16.31 -19.70
CA VAL A 809 14.82 17.60 -19.75
C VAL A 809 16.04 17.53 -18.85
N ARG A 810 17.13 18.14 -19.30
CA ARG A 810 18.32 18.40 -18.49
C ARG A 810 18.64 19.90 -18.53
N ASP A 811 18.72 20.51 -17.37
CA ASP A 811 19.36 21.81 -17.21
C ASP A 811 20.86 21.62 -17.37
N VAL A 812 21.45 22.27 -18.41
CA VAL A 812 22.85 22.03 -18.77
C VAL A 812 23.81 22.66 -17.78
N LEU A 813 23.43 23.86 -17.28
CA LEU A 813 24.24 24.61 -16.31
C LEU A 813 23.32 25.39 -15.36
N ALA A 814 23.29 25.01 -14.12
CA ALA A 814 22.48 25.64 -13.09
C ALA A 814 23.35 26.09 -11.90
N SER A 815 22.76 26.96 -11.05
CA SER A 815 23.43 27.46 -9.84
C SER A 815 23.68 26.37 -8.78
N VAL A 816 22.99 25.24 -8.88
CA VAL A 816 23.11 24.04 -8.03
C VAL A 816 23.18 22.79 -8.88
N ALA A 817 23.70 21.68 -8.33
CA ALA A 817 23.74 20.40 -9.05
C ALA A 817 22.33 19.90 -9.34
N ARG A 818 22.01 19.73 -10.64
CA ARG A 818 20.72 19.22 -11.12
C ARG A 818 20.83 17.76 -11.51
N PRO A 819 19.71 16.99 -11.53
CA PRO A 819 19.69 15.63 -12.05
C PRO A 819 20.23 15.54 -13.48
N VAL A 820 20.83 14.39 -13.82
CA VAL A 820 21.33 14.11 -15.19
C VAL A 820 20.23 14.20 -16.24
N MET A 821 19.01 13.94 -15.87
CA MET A 821 17.77 14.17 -16.62
C MET A 821 16.56 14.04 -15.69
N GLU A 822 15.45 14.63 -16.08
CA GLU A 822 14.17 14.58 -15.36
C GLU A 822 13.03 14.35 -16.35
N LEU A 823 12.11 13.44 -16.08
CA LEU A 823 10.89 13.29 -16.85
C LEU A 823 10.02 14.54 -16.68
N LYS A 824 9.59 15.14 -17.79
CA LYS A 824 8.74 16.34 -17.79
C LYS A 824 7.50 16.21 -18.69
N GLY A 825 7.33 15.04 -19.32
CA GLY A 825 6.17 14.73 -20.11
C GLY A 825 6.19 13.30 -20.64
N PHE A 826 5.01 12.74 -20.85
CA PHE A 826 4.86 11.47 -21.54
C PHE A 826 3.51 11.40 -22.27
N ARG A 827 3.42 10.52 -23.28
CA ARG A 827 2.17 10.24 -24.00
C ARG A 827 2.16 8.76 -24.39
N ARG A 828 1.09 8.07 -24.08
CA ARG A 828 0.77 6.75 -24.63
C ARG A 828 -0.12 6.94 -25.85
N VAL A 829 0.28 6.35 -26.98
CA VAL A 829 -0.45 6.45 -28.25
C VAL A 829 -0.55 5.08 -28.91
N HIS A 830 -1.73 4.76 -29.43
CA HIS A 830 -1.94 3.58 -30.26
C HIS A 830 -1.62 3.91 -31.72
N LEU A 831 -0.91 3.03 -32.40
CA LEU A 831 -0.60 3.16 -33.83
C LEU A 831 -0.79 1.81 -34.52
N ASP A 832 -1.61 1.78 -35.55
CA ASP A 832 -1.70 0.62 -36.46
C ASP A 832 -0.40 0.41 -37.23
N ALA A 833 -0.22 -0.75 -37.83
CA ALA A 833 0.97 -1.05 -38.63
C ALA A 833 1.15 -0.02 -39.75
N GLY A 834 2.29 0.64 -39.80
CA GLY A 834 2.63 1.70 -40.75
C GLY A 834 2.06 3.09 -40.41
N GLU A 835 1.19 3.22 -39.43
CA GLU A 835 0.61 4.50 -38.99
C GLU A 835 1.65 5.39 -38.32
N GLU A 836 1.48 6.70 -38.46
CA GLU A 836 2.29 7.71 -37.77
C GLU A 836 1.43 8.83 -37.20
N THR A 837 1.89 9.40 -36.09
CA THR A 837 1.24 10.53 -35.43
C THR A 837 2.26 11.56 -34.97
N GLN A 838 1.84 12.82 -34.93
CA GLN A 838 2.62 13.90 -34.35
C GLN A 838 2.18 14.16 -32.92
N LEU A 839 3.15 14.19 -32.02
CA LEU A 839 2.95 14.51 -30.61
C LEU A 839 3.48 15.91 -30.29
N ALA A 840 2.86 16.52 -29.26
CA ALA A 840 3.26 17.82 -28.75
C ALA A 840 3.33 17.79 -27.22
N PHE A 841 4.38 18.36 -26.66
CA PHE A 841 4.61 18.57 -25.24
C PHE A 841 4.86 20.05 -24.98
N GLU A 842 4.20 20.61 -23.99
CA GLU A 842 4.46 21.96 -23.53
C GLU A 842 5.55 21.93 -22.44
N LEU A 843 6.55 22.79 -22.56
CA LEU A 843 7.52 23.09 -21.53
C LEU A 843 7.42 24.57 -21.15
N GLY A 844 7.16 24.79 -19.88
CA GLY A 844 7.03 26.13 -19.29
C GLY A 844 7.68 26.20 -17.90
N PRO A 845 7.41 27.27 -17.16
CA PRO A 845 8.03 27.47 -15.84
C PRO A 845 7.82 26.30 -14.87
N GLU A 846 6.64 25.67 -14.89
CA GLU A 846 6.35 24.54 -13.98
C GLU A 846 7.24 23.31 -14.23
N GLN A 847 7.60 23.04 -15.50
CA GLN A 847 8.46 21.92 -15.86
C GLN A 847 9.93 22.24 -15.70
N LEU A 848 10.33 23.53 -15.80
CA LEU A 848 11.73 23.97 -15.83
C LEU A 848 12.21 24.56 -14.50
N ARG A 849 11.31 24.88 -13.57
CA ARG A 849 11.69 25.46 -12.27
C ARG A 849 12.55 24.53 -11.43
N MET A 850 13.43 25.12 -10.67
CA MET A 850 14.30 24.47 -9.71
C MET A 850 14.48 25.33 -8.45
N LEU A 851 14.98 24.77 -7.38
CA LEU A 851 15.38 25.52 -6.19
C LEU A 851 16.81 26.06 -6.38
N ASP A 852 16.96 27.38 -6.35
CA ASP A 852 18.27 28.06 -6.41
C ASP A 852 19.07 27.86 -5.10
N ARG A 853 20.20 28.52 -4.97
CA ARG A 853 21.05 28.46 -3.76
C ARG A 853 20.33 28.99 -2.51
N ASP A 854 19.37 29.90 -2.70
CA ASP A 854 18.61 30.53 -1.62
C ASP A 854 17.27 29.83 -1.35
N MET A 855 17.08 28.60 -1.88
CA MET A 855 15.86 27.80 -1.73
C MET A 855 14.59 28.46 -2.30
N ARG A 856 14.74 29.27 -3.37
CA ARG A 856 13.62 29.89 -4.10
C ARG A 856 13.36 29.12 -5.39
N TRP A 857 12.10 28.91 -5.72
CA TRP A 857 11.71 28.33 -7.00
C TRP A 857 11.92 29.33 -8.12
N VAL A 858 12.82 29.04 -9.04
CA VAL A 858 13.19 29.89 -10.17
C VAL A 858 13.34 29.07 -11.45
N VAL A 859 13.19 29.73 -12.59
CA VAL A 859 13.69 29.23 -13.88
C VAL A 859 14.93 30.06 -14.21
N GLU A 860 16.11 29.47 -14.15
CA GLU A 860 17.37 30.16 -14.41
C GLU A 860 17.57 30.35 -15.94
N PRO A 861 18.15 31.48 -16.38
CA PRO A 861 18.61 31.65 -17.76
C PRO A 861 19.69 30.60 -18.10
N GLY A 862 19.57 29.99 -19.26
CA GLY A 862 20.50 28.95 -19.68
C GLY A 862 19.93 28.05 -20.77
N THR A 863 20.70 27.02 -21.11
CA THR A 863 20.33 26.00 -22.09
C THR A 863 19.73 24.79 -21.39
N PHE A 864 18.56 24.38 -21.84
CA PHE A 864 17.92 23.12 -21.43
C PHE A 864 17.98 22.12 -22.58
N ARG A 865 18.55 20.96 -22.33
CA ARG A 865 18.57 19.86 -23.29
C ARG A 865 17.25 19.11 -23.20
N VAL A 866 16.58 18.99 -24.36
CA VAL A 866 15.31 18.27 -24.50
C VAL A 866 15.60 16.92 -25.16
N MET A 867 15.08 15.86 -24.59
CA MET A 867 15.34 14.49 -25.04
C MET A 867 13.98 13.75 -25.14
N ILE A 868 13.75 13.11 -26.29
CA ILE A 868 12.59 12.24 -26.49
C ILE A 868 13.09 10.80 -26.62
N GLY A 869 12.48 9.90 -25.87
CA GLY A 869 12.90 8.49 -25.87
C GLY A 869 11.79 7.52 -25.52
N ARG A 870 12.16 6.24 -25.50
CA ARG A 870 11.33 5.10 -25.07
C ARG A 870 11.60 4.73 -23.60
N SER A 871 12.75 5.17 -23.08
CA SER A 871 13.17 4.99 -21.69
C SER A 871 14.23 6.03 -21.35
N SER A 872 14.63 6.13 -20.09
CA SER A 872 15.70 7.01 -19.64
C SER A 872 17.08 6.71 -20.30
N LYS A 873 17.27 5.53 -20.85
CA LYS A 873 18.51 5.13 -21.55
C LYS A 873 18.33 5.03 -23.08
N ASP A 874 17.12 4.89 -23.60
CA ASP A 874 16.82 4.80 -25.04
C ASP A 874 16.28 6.14 -25.56
N ILE A 875 17.21 7.13 -25.70
CA ILE A 875 16.89 8.47 -26.19
C ILE A 875 17.04 8.51 -27.72
N ARG A 876 15.95 8.77 -28.43
CA ARG A 876 15.84 8.76 -29.89
C ARG A 876 16.06 10.13 -30.52
N LEU A 877 15.60 11.19 -29.88
CA LEU A 877 15.73 12.56 -30.42
C LEU A 877 16.31 13.48 -29.33
N ARG A 878 17.14 14.43 -29.78
CA ARG A 878 17.74 15.43 -28.88
C ARG A 878 17.66 16.80 -29.51
N GLY A 879 17.35 17.82 -28.71
CA GLY A 879 17.32 19.22 -29.07
C GLY A 879 17.59 20.11 -27.88
N GLU A 880 17.56 21.40 -28.07
CA GLU A 880 17.84 22.36 -27.01
C GLU A 880 16.84 23.52 -27.07
N VAL A 881 16.50 24.10 -25.90
CA VAL A 881 15.79 25.37 -25.77
C VAL A 881 16.59 26.28 -24.87
N THR A 882 16.66 27.56 -25.21
CA THR A 882 17.37 28.55 -24.42
C THR A 882 16.37 29.42 -23.66
N VAL A 883 16.57 29.58 -22.36
CA VAL A 883 15.86 30.53 -21.52
C VAL A 883 16.74 31.79 -21.34
N ARG A 884 16.15 32.98 -21.53
CA ARG A 884 16.79 34.29 -21.35
C ARG A 884 16.28 35.01 -20.13
#